data_da5e2641f9f33913e46c9887bfbc211b
#
_entry.id   da5e2641f9f33913e46c9887bfbc211b
#
_cell.length_a   1.000
_cell.length_b   1.000
_cell.length_c   1.000
_cell.angle_alpha   90.00
_cell.angle_beta   90.00
_cell.angle_gamma   90.00
#
_symmetry.space_group_name_H-M   'P 1'
#
loop_
_entity.id
_entity.type
_entity.pdbx_description
1 polymer ?
#
loop_
_entity_poly.entity_id
_entity_poly.type
_entity_poly.pdbx_seq_one_letter_code
_entity_poly.pdbx_strand_id
1 'polypeptide(L)'
;MEALYDFFARPKDPRLYTGVQVALASTEKIRQWSHGEIKKPETINYRTFKPERDGLFCAKIFGPTRDYECNCGKYKRMKHRGVVCEKCGVEVIQSRVRRDRMAHIDLAASVAHIWFLKSLPSKIGNLLDVTLKSLERVLYFDSHVVLEPGDTPLTRGQMLTDDKYRECREKYGEDFEVGIGAEAVKVLLDAVDLETLYKELRDDIRATNSSAKRQKLAKRLKIADAFRRSGISPSWMILDAIPVLPPDLRPLVPLEGGRFATSDLNDLYRRVINRNNRLSRLIDLQAPEIIIRNEKRMLQESVDVLFDNGRHGRVITGTNKRPLKSLSDTLKGKQGRFRQNLLGKRVDYSGRTVITTGPNLRLHQCGLPKKMALELFKPFVYYRLEHKGLVSTVKSARKMVEREIPEVWDTLDEVVREYPILLNRAPTLHRLGFQSFEPTLIEGKAIQLHPLVCTAFNADFDGDQMAVHVPLSVEAQIEARILMLSSNNILSPANGTPIIVPSQDIVLGIYYMTREISGCRGEDRIFACPEEVRSAYDADVLDLHSRITVRMDGKHIPTTTGRILLWEIIPKDTVMKFRYARVNSGKRAEALLKQAGRGAPFVSLISDDTREEAGTTPRAYRSDEFARMFDLGDEDTRAVFSLDPGQVSRPVFPRIRRTGRSTPGEKNCFLFEAVSKQPEVPFGIINRPMDKKSLRDLVDYVYRNSGPKATVILSDRLKDTGYAFSTTGGLSISIDAMIVPPAKKEILKNAENRVTEISRQYTEGLITQGEKYNKVVDIWAKATDDVANEMMDAMSAADLDADAQSPEYASAHA
;
A
#
# COMPACT_ATOMS: atom_id res chain seq x y z
N MET A 1 45.66 -18.82 -2.31
CA MET A 1 44.41 -19.56 -2.60
C MET A 1 43.19 -18.89 -2.02
N GLU A 2 43.27 -18.35 -0.80
CA GLU A 2 42.14 -17.58 -0.18
C GLU A 2 41.65 -16.38 -1.00
N ALA A 3 42.59 -15.62 -1.61
CA ALA A 3 42.22 -14.48 -2.48
C ALA A 3 41.47 -14.86 -3.77
N LEU A 4 41.59 -16.12 -4.21
CA LEU A 4 40.85 -16.64 -5.36
C LEU A 4 39.42 -17.10 -4.92
N TYR A 5 39.27 -17.61 -3.71
CA TYR A 5 37.95 -17.97 -3.15
C TYR A 5 37.10 -16.74 -2.92
N ASP A 6 37.67 -15.64 -2.43
CA ASP A 6 36.95 -14.37 -2.26
C ASP A 6 36.52 -13.73 -3.60
N PHE A 7 37.25 -14.02 -4.68
CA PHE A 7 36.91 -13.55 -6.03
C PHE A 7 35.64 -14.21 -6.57
N PHE A 8 35.44 -15.51 -6.26
CA PHE A 8 34.27 -16.30 -6.66
C PHE A 8 33.21 -16.38 -5.60
N ALA A 9 33.44 -15.86 -4.40
CA ALA A 9 32.42 -15.75 -3.37
C ALA A 9 31.27 -14.90 -3.90
N ARG A 10 30.14 -15.53 -4.21
CA ARG A 10 28.92 -14.83 -4.55
C ARG A 10 28.62 -13.85 -3.40
N PRO A 11 28.24 -12.59 -3.68
CA PRO A 11 27.75 -11.69 -2.63
C PRO A 11 26.67 -12.43 -1.87
N LYS A 12 26.80 -12.49 -0.53
CA LYS A 12 25.82 -13.14 0.34
C LYS A 12 24.44 -12.57 -0.01
N ASP A 13 23.56 -13.42 -0.50
CA ASP A 13 22.19 -13.01 -0.85
C ASP A 13 21.52 -12.45 0.42
N PRO A 14 21.01 -11.22 0.40
CA PRO A 14 20.32 -10.65 1.56
C PRO A 14 19.12 -11.49 2.04
N ARG A 15 18.62 -12.40 1.19
CA ARG A 15 17.58 -13.38 1.55
C ARG A 15 18.05 -14.52 2.46
N LEU A 16 19.36 -14.66 2.67
CA LEU A 16 19.92 -15.68 3.58
C LEU A 16 19.82 -15.30 5.06
N TYR A 17 19.44 -14.05 5.39
CA TYR A 17 19.24 -13.64 6.76
C TYR A 17 17.85 -14.03 7.27
N THR A 18 17.79 -14.73 8.40
CA THR A 18 16.54 -15.09 9.08
C THR A 18 15.96 -13.95 9.91
N GLY A 19 16.75 -12.96 10.25
CA GLY A 19 16.31 -11.80 11.03
C GLY A 19 17.38 -10.73 11.14
N VAL A 20 16.97 -9.55 11.58
CA VAL A 20 17.84 -8.40 11.87
C VAL A 20 17.65 -8.02 13.32
N GLN A 21 18.75 -7.96 14.08
CA GLN A 21 18.75 -7.49 15.46
C GLN A 21 19.33 -6.08 15.54
N VAL A 22 18.60 -5.17 16.20
CA VAL A 22 19.08 -3.82 16.50
C VAL A 22 19.55 -3.78 17.96
N ALA A 23 20.80 -3.43 18.19
CA ALA A 23 21.41 -3.35 19.50
C ALA A 23 22.28 -2.09 19.64
N LEU A 24 22.62 -1.72 20.89
CA LEU A 24 23.65 -0.71 21.15
C LEU A 24 25.03 -1.28 20.82
N ALA A 25 25.90 -0.44 20.30
CA ALA A 25 27.30 -0.80 20.06
C ALA A 25 28.20 -0.23 21.16
N SER A 26 29.15 -1.06 21.65
CA SER A 26 30.21 -0.59 22.52
C SER A 26 31.19 0.30 21.74
N THR A 27 31.97 1.11 22.43
CA THR A 27 33.06 1.91 21.84
C THR A 27 34.07 1.03 21.11
N GLU A 28 34.38 -0.14 21.64
CA GLU A 28 35.28 -1.12 21.00
C GLU A 28 34.70 -1.63 19.68
N LYS A 29 33.41 -1.94 19.66
CA LYS A 29 32.70 -2.39 18.48
C LYS A 29 32.66 -1.32 17.38
N ILE A 30 32.45 -0.06 17.75
CA ILE A 30 32.55 1.08 16.83
C ILE A 30 33.94 1.17 16.21
N ARG A 31 35.01 1.05 17.03
CA ARG A 31 36.39 1.05 16.53
C ARG A 31 36.68 -0.17 15.65
N GLN A 32 36.12 -1.33 15.97
CA GLN A 32 36.27 -2.55 15.15
C GLN A 32 35.63 -2.39 13.74
N TRP A 33 34.48 -1.74 13.66
CA TRP A 33 33.83 -1.47 12.37
C TRP A 33 34.53 -0.38 11.54
N SER A 34 35.29 0.48 12.21
CA SER A 34 35.92 1.62 11.62
C SER A 34 37.23 1.25 10.89
N HIS A 35 37.44 1.88 9.72
CA HIS A 35 38.65 1.77 8.94
C HIS A 35 39.68 2.88 9.27
N GLY A 36 39.36 3.76 10.21
CA GLY A 36 40.23 4.82 10.70
C GLY A 36 39.53 5.98 11.36
N GLU A 37 40.32 6.79 12.07
CA GLU A 37 39.83 7.97 12.79
C GLU A 37 39.80 9.20 11.87
N ILE A 38 38.76 10.02 11.97
CA ILE A 38 38.67 11.29 11.26
C ILE A 38 39.07 12.41 12.20
N LYS A 39 40.18 13.10 11.85
CA LYS A 39 40.75 14.18 12.66
C LYS A 39 40.46 15.57 12.10
N LYS A 40 40.15 15.69 10.81
CA LYS A 40 39.97 16.97 10.14
C LYS A 40 38.56 17.21 9.67
N PRO A 41 38.01 18.42 9.84
CA PRO A 41 36.68 18.77 9.38
C PRO A 41 36.56 18.97 7.87
N GLU A 42 37.67 19.04 7.16
CA GLU A 42 37.73 19.28 5.71
C GLU A 42 37.16 18.09 4.95
N THR A 43 36.48 18.39 3.83
CA THR A 43 35.84 17.38 2.97
C THR A 43 36.71 17.08 1.74
N ILE A 44 36.87 18.06 0.86
CA ILE A 44 37.63 17.99 -0.37
C ILE A 44 38.50 19.24 -0.52
N ASN A 45 39.58 19.12 -1.25
CA ASN A 45 40.37 20.26 -1.69
C ASN A 45 39.68 20.96 -2.87
N TYR A 46 39.19 22.17 -2.69
CA TYR A 46 38.42 22.92 -3.68
C TYR A 46 39.19 23.22 -4.99
N ARG A 47 40.51 23.21 -4.95
CA ARG A 47 41.37 23.42 -6.14
C ARG A 47 41.52 22.17 -6.96
N THR A 48 41.71 21.02 -6.30
CA THR A 48 42.00 19.73 -6.96
C THR A 48 40.83 18.78 -7.02
N PHE A 49 39.75 19.07 -6.32
CA PHE A 49 38.56 18.21 -6.12
C PHE A 49 38.86 16.82 -5.54
N LYS A 50 40.06 16.64 -4.98
CA LYS A 50 40.47 15.40 -4.33
C LYS A 50 40.08 15.41 -2.85
N PRO A 51 39.71 14.24 -2.28
CA PRO A 51 39.46 14.13 -0.84
C PRO A 51 40.65 14.50 0.00
N GLU A 52 40.45 15.31 1.04
CA GLU A 52 41.50 15.65 1.99
C GLU A 52 41.84 14.43 2.87
N ARG A 53 43.12 14.37 3.24
CA ARG A 53 43.63 13.30 4.11
C ARG A 53 43.14 13.46 5.52
N ASP A 54 42.70 12.35 6.14
CA ASP A 54 42.11 12.29 7.49
C ASP A 54 40.86 13.17 7.70
N GLY A 55 40.26 13.60 6.56
CA GLY A 55 38.98 14.33 6.53
C GLY A 55 37.78 13.43 6.29
N LEU A 56 36.58 14.06 6.23
CA LEU A 56 35.30 13.38 6.09
C LEU A 56 35.12 12.53 4.82
N PHE A 57 35.94 12.75 3.78
CA PHE A 57 35.92 11.99 2.51
C PHE A 57 37.23 11.26 2.23
N CYS A 58 38.10 11.11 3.22
CA CYS A 58 39.44 10.57 3.08
C CYS A 58 39.47 9.25 2.30
N ALA A 59 40.27 9.22 1.23
CA ALA A 59 40.38 8.02 0.40
C ALA A 59 41.17 6.89 1.08
N LYS A 60 42.06 7.20 2.04
CA LYS A 60 42.78 6.21 2.85
C LYS A 60 41.85 5.44 3.74
N ILE A 61 40.85 6.11 4.37
CA ILE A 61 39.90 5.51 5.30
C ILE A 61 38.78 4.81 4.55
N PHE A 62 38.12 5.49 3.63
CA PHE A 62 36.92 5.04 2.96
C PHE A 62 37.15 4.30 1.63
N GLY A 63 38.35 4.36 1.09
CA GLY A 63 38.68 3.76 -0.20
C GLY A 63 38.77 4.75 -1.37
N PRO A 64 39.15 4.27 -2.55
CA PRO A 64 39.40 5.10 -3.72
C PRO A 64 38.12 5.73 -4.28
N THR A 65 38.29 6.88 -4.96
CA THR A 65 37.20 7.58 -5.65
C THR A 65 36.87 7.03 -7.03
N ARG A 66 37.83 6.31 -7.63
CA ARG A 66 37.71 5.63 -8.93
C ARG A 66 38.12 4.18 -8.78
N ASP A 67 37.49 3.31 -9.56
CA ASP A 67 37.77 1.88 -9.53
C ASP A 67 39.21 1.60 -9.86
N TYR A 68 39.89 0.85 -8.98
CA TYR A 68 41.25 0.39 -9.12
C TYR A 68 42.27 1.51 -9.41
N GLU A 69 42.05 2.71 -8.87
CA GLU A 69 42.96 3.85 -8.98
C GLU A 69 43.27 4.46 -7.62
N CYS A 70 44.55 4.61 -7.25
CA CYS A 70 44.92 5.30 -6.02
C CYS A 70 44.78 6.83 -6.17
N ASN A 71 44.64 7.56 -5.06
CA ASN A 71 44.37 9.02 -5.05
C ASN A 71 45.51 9.85 -5.71
N CYS A 72 46.75 9.38 -5.63
CA CYS A 72 47.94 10.04 -6.26
C CYS A 72 48.15 9.66 -7.74
N GLY A 73 47.44 8.64 -8.26
CA GLY A 73 47.60 8.17 -9.64
C GLY A 73 48.80 7.25 -9.92
N LYS A 74 49.60 6.86 -8.88
CA LYS A 74 50.74 5.95 -9.02
C LYS A 74 50.33 4.58 -9.53
N TYR A 75 49.28 4.02 -8.95
CA TYR A 75 48.71 2.72 -9.29
C TYR A 75 47.34 2.91 -9.96
N LYS A 76 47.19 2.30 -11.16
CA LYS A 76 45.96 2.30 -11.97
C LYS A 76 45.69 0.92 -12.54
N ARG A 77 44.42 0.61 -12.79
CA ARG A 77 43.92 -0.64 -13.39
C ARG A 77 43.99 -1.84 -12.44
N MET A 78 43.29 -2.91 -12.83
CA MET A 78 43.07 -4.15 -12.04
C MET A 78 44.35 -4.91 -11.70
N LYS A 79 45.43 -4.74 -12.45
CA LYS A 79 46.71 -5.44 -12.20
C LYS A 79 47.34 -5.14 -10.84
N HIS A 80 46.94 -4.04 -10.19
CA HIS A 80 47.41 -3.63 -8.88
C HIS A 80 46.34 -3.81 -7.79
N ARG A 81 45.33 -4.64 -8.01
CA ARG A 81 44.24 -4.89 -7.05
C ARG A 81 44.79 -5.33 -5.70
N GLY A 82 44.29 -4.73 -4.62
CA GLY A 82 44.63 -5.04 -3.22
C GLY A 82 45.96 -4.39 -2.75
N VAL A 83 46.68 -3.70 -3.61
CA VAL A 83 47.95 -3.01 -3.22
C VAL A 83 47.60 -1.72 -2.51
N VAL A 84 48.18 -1.49 -1.33
CA VAL A 84 48.12 -0.21 -0.61
C VAL A 84 49.21 0.70 -1.16
N CYS A 85 48.84 1.85 -1.66
CA CYS A 85 49.79 2.81 -2.24
C CYS A 85 50.70 3.40 -1.16
N GLU A 86 52.03 3.22 -1.27
CA GLU A 86 53.01 3.75 -0.34
C GLU A 86 52.97 5.29 -0.21
N LYS A 87 52.62 6.01 -1.31
CA LYS A 87 52.60 7.48 -1.33
C LYS A 87 51.37 8.09 -0.71
N CYS A 88 50.19 7.54 -1.02
CA CYS A 88 48.92 8.12 -0.54
C CYS A 88 48.15 7.23 0.47
N GLY A 89 48.61 6.01 0.74
CA GLY A 89 48.02 5.07 1.66
C GLY A 89 46.65 4.52 1.22
N VAL A 90 46.24 4.74 -0.03
CA VAL A 90 44.96 4.30 -0.57
C VAL A 90 45.07 2.89 -1.11
N GLU A 91 44.19 2.01 -0.73
CA GLU A 91 44.09 0.65 -1.26
C GLU A 91 43.47 0.66 -2.66
N VAL A 92 44.07 -0.10 -3.59
CA VAL A 92 43.60 -0.17 -5.00
C VAL A 92 42.51 -1.22 -5.14
N ILE A 93 41.28 -0.82 -4.91
CA ILE A 93 40.07 -1.66 -4.98
C ILE A 93 38.95 -0.95 -5.71
N GLN A 94 37.78 -1.57 -5.79
CA GLN A 94 36.58 -0.92 -6.35
C GLN A 94 36.11 0.26 -5.48
N SER A 95 35.67 1.33 -6.11
CA SER A 95 35.13 2.53 -5.44
C SER A 95 33.85 2.24 -4.63
N ARG A 96 33.13 1.15 -4.92
CA ARG A 96 31.93 0.70 -4.22
C ARG A 96 32.13 0.56 -2.71
N VAL A 97 33.35 0.26 -2.24
CA VAL A 97 33.66 0.17 -0.81
C VAL A 97 33.41 1.48 -0.05
N ARG A 98 33.36 2.63 -0.73
CA ARG A 98 33.00 3.92 -0.14
C ARG A 98 31.55 3.99 0.34
N ARG A 99 30.73 3.04 -0.06
CA ARG A 99 29.36 2.87 0.44
C ARG A 99 29.31 2.05 1.73
N ASP A 100 30.29 1.19 1.97
CA ASP A 100 30.26 0.19 3.04
C ASP A 100 31.19 0.53 4.21
N ARG A 101 32.35 1.17 3.93
CA ARG A 101 33.36 1.46 4.93
C ARG A 101 32.93 2.60 5.86
N MET A 102 32.92 2.31 7.15
CA MET A 102 32.68 3.29 8.21
C MET A 102 33.99 3.83 8.78
N ALA A 103 33.93 4.99 9.38
CA ALA A 103 34.99 5.58 10.18
C ALA A 103 34.45 5.94 11.57
N HIS A 104 35.31 6.49 12.43
CA HIS A 104 34.91 7.00 13.73
C HIS A 104 35.58 8.34 14.05
N ILE A 105 35.02 9.03 15.01
CA ILE A 105 35.56 10.22 15.66
C ILE A 105 35.73 9.88 17.13
N ASP A 106 36.96 9.84 17.65
CA ASP A 106 37.21 9.72 19.08
C ASP A 106 36.90 11.05 19.75
N LEU A 107 36.10 11.03 20.79
CA LEU A 107 35.67 12.22 21.53
C LEU A 107 36.68 12.54 22.66
N ALA A 108 37.04 13.81 22.81
CA ALA A 108 37.89 14.29 23.88
C ALA A 108 37.20 14.26 25.26
N ALA A 109 35.88 14.14 25.30
CA ALA A 109 35.07 13.95 26.48
C ALA A 109 33.89 13.04 26.16
N SER A 110 33.44 12.20 27.08
CA SER A 110 32.25 11.36 26.94
C SER A 110 30.99 12.20 26.74
N VAL A 111 30.06 11.73 25.90
CA VAL A 111 28.83 12.43 25.55
C VAL A 111 27.63 11.48 25.70
N ALA A 112 26.54 11.96 26.31
CA ALA A 112 25.32 11.17 26.45
C ALA A 112 24.53 11.11 25.11
N HIS A 113 24.03 9.93 24.79
CA HIS A 113 23.19 9.76 23.60
C HIS A 113 21.79 10.31 23.82
N ILE A 114 21.39 11.31 23.06
CA ILE A 114 20.14 12.06 23.21
C ILE A 114 18.88 11.19 23.18
N TRP A 115 18.86 10.09 22.42
CA TRP A 115 17.70 9.19 22.35
C TRP A 115 17.42 8.51 23.69
N PHE A 116 18.44 8.20 24.48
CA PHE A 116 18.28 7.54 25.79
C PHE A 116 18.11 8.53 26.90
N LEU A 117 18.53 9.77 26.70
CA LEU A 117 18.30 10.89 27.62
C LEU A 117 16.87 11.43 27.51
N LYS A 118 16.47 11.93 26.32
CA LYS A 118 15.22 12.68 26.09
C LYS A 118 14.04 11.80 25.67
N SER A 119 14.15 10.48 25.69
CA SER A 119 12.97 9.62 25.52
C SER A 119 12.04 9.72 26.75
N LEU A 120 10.74 9.61 26.53
CA LEU A 120 9.77 9.53 27.62
C LEU A 120 9.22 8.10 27.73
N PRO A 121 9.55 7.35 28.79
CA PRO A 121 10.42 7.71 29.91
C PRO A 121 11.91 7.67 29.56
N SER A 122 12.72 8.53 30.19
CA SER A 122 14.19 8.52 30.01
C SER A 122 14.78 7.19 30.47
N LYS A 123 15.56 6.54 29.60
CA LYS A 123 16.16 5.23 29.95
C LYS A 123 17.29 5.39 30.96
N ILE A 124 18.15 6.39 30.77
CA ILE A 124 19.23 6.70 31.71
C ILE A 124 18.63 7.13 33.07
N GLY A 125 17.66 8.05 33.04
CA GLY A 125 17.03 8.54 34.28
C GLY A 125 16.31 7.45 35.08
N ASN A 126 15.62 6.52 34.38
CA ASN A 126 14.94 5.41 35.06
C ASN A 126 15.90 4.37 35.65
N LEU A 127 17.05 4.08 35.04
CA LEU A 127 18.03 3.17 35.60
C LEU A 127 18.65 3.76 36.86
N LEU A 128 19.01 5.05 36.84
CA LEU A 128 19.61 5.76 37.96
C LEU A 128 18.60 6.27 39.00
N ASP A 129 17.28 6.11 38.74
CA ASP A 129 16.17 6.70 39.54
C ASP A 129 16.26 8.21 39.71
N VAL A 130 16.74 8.90 38.70
CA VAL A 130 16.91 10.36 38.63
C VAL A 130 15.87 10.99 37.73
N THR A 131 15.36 12.16 38.13
CA THR A 131 14.41 12.88 37.24
C THR A 131 15.12 13.42 35.99
N LEU A 132 14.40 13.46 34.86
CA LEU A 132 14.96 13.98 33.59
C LEU A 132 15.54 15.39 33.75
N LYS A 133 14.85 16.28 34.48
CA LYS A 133 15.29 17.65 34.72
C LYS A 133 16.61 17.73 35.51
N SER A 134 16.77 16.87 36.51
CA SER A 134 18.00 16.79 37.28
C SER A 134 19.15 16.23 36.45
N LEU A 135 18.89 15.17 35.71
CA LEU A 135 19.87 14.54 34.79
C LEU A 135 20.35 15.52 33.71
N GLU A 136 19.45 16.31 33.14
CA GLU A 136 19.81 17.36 32.17
C GLU A 136 20.78 18.39 32.78
N ARG A 137 20.53 18.86 34.01
CA ARG A 137 21.44 19.79 34.66
C ARG A 137 22.85 19.24 34.84
N VAL A 138 22.97 17.97 35.11
CA VAL A 138 24.32 17.33 35.22
C VAL A 138 24.98 17.22 33.87
N LEU A 139 24.25 16.71 32.85
CA LEU A 139 24.79 16.47 31.50
C LEU A 139 25.17 17.77 30.79
N TYR A 140 24.43 18.87 31.02
CA TYR A 140 24.75 20.18 30.46
C TYR A 140 25.55 21.10 31.38
N PHE A 141 26.22 20.51 32.39
CA PHE A 141 27.20 21.15 33.25
C PHE A 141 26.68 22.26 34.18
N ASP A 142 25.37 22.18 34.55
CA ASP A 142 24.75 23.10 35.53
C ASP A 142 24.78 22.62 36.97
N SER A 143 25.03 21.32 37.23
CA SER A 143 25.00 20.74 38.56
C SER A 143 25.94 19.56 38.68
N HIS A 144 26.48 19.33 39.87
CA HIS A 144 27.32 18.19 40.19
C HIS A 144 26.49 16.99 40.64
N VAL A 145 27.02 15.77 40.51
CA VAL A 145 26.45 14.54 41.04
C VAL A 145 27.47 13.84 41.94
N VAL A 146 27.03 13.34 43.06
CA VAL A 146 27.87 12.56 43.98
C VAL A 146 28.12 11.18 43.39
N LEU A 147 29.39 10.85 43.20
CA LEU A 147 29.86 9.54 42.75
C LEU A 147 30.08 8.58 43.90
N GLU A 148 30.89 9.01 44.89
CA GLU A 148 31.14 8.30 46.10
C GLU A 148 30.90 9.21 47.30
N PRO A 149 30.01 8.83 48.22
CA PRO A 149 29.65 9.68 49.37
C PRO A 149 30.71 9.67 50.49
N GLY A 150 31.63 8.70 50.53
CA GLY A 150 32.57 8.56 51.65
C GLY A 150 31.86 8.50 53.00
N ASP A 151 32.47 9.06 54.04
CA ASP A 151 31.92 9.13 55.41
C ASP A 151 30.96 10.33 55.60
N THR A 152 30.38 10.87 54.53
CA THR A 152 29.48 12.02 54.56
C THR A 152 27.99 11.61 54.50
N PRO A 153 27.05 12.44 54.98
CA PRO A 153 25.62 12.15 54.94
C PRO A 153 25.02 12.27 53.54
N LEU A 154 25.83 12.40 52.52
CA LEU A 154 25.41 12.45 51.12
C LEU A 154 25.04 11.05 50.62
N THR A 155 24.16 11.00 49.63
CA THR A 155 23.80 9.72 48.97
C THR A 155 24.36 9.68 47.57
N ARG A 156 24.78 8.49 47.10
CA ARG A 156 25.24 8.26 45.75
C ARG A 156 24.16 8.66 44.75
N GLY A 157 24.53 9.43 43.71
CA GLY A 157 23.58 9.94 42.74
C GLY A 157 22.82 11.20 43.16
N GLN A 158 23.13 11.75 44.37
CA GLN A 158 22.54 13.01 44.80
C GLN A 158 23.07 14.18 43.97
N MET A 159 22.17 15.09 43.58
CA MET A 159 22.52 16.27 42.80
C MET A 159 22.86 17.44 43.72
N LEU A 160 23.99 18.07 43.43
CA LEU A 160 24.46 19.27 44.16
C LEU A 160 24.51 20.45 43.15
N THR A 161 23.92 21.57 43.54
CA THR A 161 24.15 22.85 42.84
C THR A 161 25.52 23.37 43.15
N ASP A 162 26.10 24.25 42.32
CA ASP A 162 27.45 24.79 42.54
C ASP A 162 27.61 25.41 43.95
N ASP A 163 26.58 26.08 44.48
CA ASP A 163 26.60 26.66 45.83
C ASP A 163 26.66 25.57 46.91
N LYS A 164 25.80 24.55 46.83
CA LYS A 164 25.78 23.40 47.74
C LYS A 164 27.06 22.57 47.66
N TYR A 165 27.64 22.47 46.47
CA TYR A 165 28.91 21.78 46.27
C TYR A 165 30.02 22.51 47.04
N ARG A 166 30.08 23.85 46.98
CA ARG A 166 31.04 24.65 47.74
C ARG A 166 30.84 24.51 49.26
N GLU A 167 29.58 24.61 49.73
CA GLU A 167 29.25 24.38 51.16
C GLU A 167 29.64 23.00 51.63
N CYS A 168 29.38 21.95 50.83
CA CYS A 168 29.77 20.58 51.19
C CYS A 168 31.29 20.41 51.19
N ARG A 169 32.01 21.02 50.26
CA ARG A 169 33.47 20.97 50.21
C ARG A 169 34.12 21.71 51.39
N GLU A 170 33.52 22.80 51.83
CA GLU A 170 33.96 23.54 53.01
C GLU A 170 33.75 22.74 54.32
N LYS A 171 32.64 21.94 54.38
CA LYS A 171 32.28 21.13 55.57
C LYS A 171 33.01 19.81 55.66
N TYR A 172 33.15 19.11 54.54
CA TYR A 172 33.60 17.72 54.51
C TYR A 172 34.94 17.53 53.77
N GLY A 173 35.57 18.61 53.31
CA GLY A 173 36.86 18.55 52.60
C GLY A 173 36.85 17.72 51.32
N GLU A 174 37.74 16.72 51.27
CA GLU A 174 37.91 15.82 50.12
C GLU A 174 37.36 14.39 50.40
N ASP A 175 36.58 14.18 51.47
CA ASP A 175 36.07 12.87 51.86
C ASP A 175 34.97 12.34 50.91
N PHE A 176 34.53 13.09 49.94
CA PHE A 176 33.54 12.65 48.96
C PHE A 176 33.96 13.03 47.54
N GLU A 177 33.59 12.16 46.59
CA GLU A 177 33.85 12.36 45.15
C GLU A 177 32.61 12.82 44.40
N VAL A 178 32.77 13.88 43.64
CA VAL A 178 31.70 14.40 42.74
C VAL A 178 32.21 14.49 41.34
N GLY A 179 31.25 14.33 40.43
CA GLY A 179 31.50 14.47 38.98
C GLY A 179 30.47 15.39 38.34
N ILE A 180 30.77 15.83 37.11
CA ILE A 180 29.89 16.64 36.30
C ILE A 180 29.92 16.14 34.84
N GLY A 181 28.81 16.27 34.13
CA GLY A 181 28.73 15.88 32.71
C GLY A 181 28.49 14.39 32.50
N ALA A 182 28.65 13.95 31.23
CA ALA A 182 28.40 12.57 30.86
C ALA A 182 29.40 11.56 31.41
N GLU A 183 30.62 12.00 31.70
CA GLU A 183 31.67 11.17 32.38
C GLU A 183 31.18 10.67 33.71
N ALA A 184 30.61 11.55 34.53
CA ALA A 184 30.05 11.20 35.84
C ALA A 184 28.87 10.24 35.73
N VAL A 185 27.97 10.50 34.77
CA VAL A 185 26.82 9.61 34.50
C VAL A 185 27.28 8.24 34.05
N LYS A 186 28.37 8.14 33.27
CA LYS A 186 28.97 6.86 32.87
C LYS A 186 29.45 6.05 34.06
N VAL A 187 30.19 6.65 34.98
CA VAL A 187 30.64 5.99 36.22
C VAL A 187 29.47 5.45 37.03
N LEU A 188 28.37 6.25 37.14
CA LEU A 188 27.17 5.80 37.84
C LEU A 188 26.50 4.62 37.14
N LEU A 189 26.46 4.61 35.78
CA LEU A 189 25.86 3.51 35.00
C LEU A 189 26.70 2.24 35.05
N ASP A 190 28.04 2.35 35.04
CA ASP A 190 28.96 1.20 35.20
C ASP A 190 28.84 0.53 36.55
N ALA A 191 28.51 1.32 37.57
CA ALA A 191 28.33 0.82 38.96
C ALA A 191 26.93 0.17 39.18
N VAL A 192 26.03 0.16 38.24
CA VAL A 192 24.71 -0.49 38.33
C VAL A 192 24.83 -1.98 38.05
N ASP A 193 24.68 -2.82 39.09
CA ASP A 193 24.48 -4.26 38.90
C ASP A 193 23.02 -4.54 38.51
N LEU A 194 22.82 -5.02 37.26
CA LEU A 194 21.50 -5.28 36.69
C LEU A 194 20.79 -6.47 37.37
N GLU A 195 21.53 -7.45 37.89
CA GLU A 195 20.94 -8.64 38.53
C GLU A 195 20.37 -8.30 39.90
N THR A 196 21.13 -7.55 40.70
CA THR A 196 20.69 -7.09 42.03
C THR A 196 19.54 -6.11 41.91
N LEU A 197 19.66 -5.11 41.02
CA LEU A 197 18.60 -4.14 40.73
C LEU A 197 17.30 -4.81 40.27
N TYR A 198 17.39 -5.85 39.44
CA TYR A 198 16.20 -6.58 38.98
C TYR A 198 15.48 -7.28 40.15
N LYS A 199 16.23 -7.92 41.09
CA LYS A 199 15.66 -8.59 42.23
C LYS A 199 15.01 -7.58 43.20
N GLU A 200 15.72 -6.52 43.57
CA GLU A 200 15.22 -5.43 44.42
C GLU A 200 13.92 -4.83 43.88
N LEU A 201 13.88 -4.42 42.59
CA LEU A 201 12.70 -3.84 42.01
C LEU A 201 11.51 -4.80 41.98
N ARG A 202 11.76 -6.09 41.85
CA ARG A 202 10.68 -7.11 41.85
C ARG A 202 10.09 -7.28 43.25
N ASP A 203 10.93 -7.23 44.28
CA ASP A 203 10.50 -7.35 45.67
C ASP A 203 9.81 -6.06 46.14
N ASP A 204 10.30 -4.89 45.73
CA ASP A 204 9.65 -3.59 45.95
C ASP A 204 8.25 -3.49 45.34
N ILE A 205 8.08 -4.02 44.15
CA ILE A 205 6.78 -4.07 43.48
C ILE A 205 5.78 -4.94 44.27
N ARG A 206 6.26 -6.03 44.86
CA ARG A 206 5.45 -6.91 45.72
C ARG A 206 5.09 -6.26 47.04
N ALA A 207 6.04 -5.54 47.66
CA ALA A 207 5.88 -4.88 48.95
C ALA A 207 5.00 -3.61 48.88
N THR A 208 4.90 -2.97 47.71
CA THR A 208 4.25 -1.67 47.56
C THR A 208 2.76 -1.80 47.34
N ASN A 209 1.93 -1.11 48.13
CA ASN A 209 0.47 -1.06 48.01
C ASN A 209 -0.03 0.12 47.09
N SER A 210 0.81 1.13 46.84
CA SER A 210 0.47 2.29 46.04
C SER A 210 0.51 1.98 44.53
N SER A 211 -0.61 2.15 43.84
CA SER A 211 -0.73 1.92 42.40
C SER A 211 0.24 2.79 41.56
N ALA A 212 0.41 4.06 41.91
CA ALA A 212 1.32 4.98 41.23
C ALA A 212 2.79 4.57 41.39
N LYS A 213 3.21 4.21 42.64
CA LYS A 213 4.55 3.71 42.94
C LYS A 213 4.82 2.41 42.19
N ARG A 214 3.85 1.48 42.15
CA ARG A 214 3.93 0.20 41.44
C ARG A 214 4.15 0.41 39.95
N GLN A 215 3.45 1.37 39.32
CA GLN A 215 3.63 1.70 37.91
C GLN A 215 5.03 2.29 37.60
N LYS A 216 5.56 3.14 38.47
CA LYS A 216 6.92 3.69 38.34
C LYS A 216 7.97 2.58 38.42
N LEU A 217 7.89 1.72 39.44
CA LEU A 217 8.81 0.58 39.63
C LEU A 217 8.69 -0.42 38.45
N ALA A 218 7.49 -0.69 37.95
CA ALA A 218 7.29 -1.59 36.81
C ALA A 218 7.95 -1.05 35.52
N LYS A 219 7.88 0.27 35.27
CA LYS A 219 8.60 0.89 34.12
C LYS A 219 10.12 0.76 34.29
N ARG A 220 10.64 0.97 35.49
CA ARG A 220 12.08 0.80 35.81
C ARG A 220 12.52 -0.66 35.63
N LEU A 221 11.74 -1.60 36.19
CA LEU A 221 11.98 -3.04 36.03
C LEU A 221 12.01 -3.48 34.58
N LYS A 222 11.08 -2.99 33.73
CA LYS A 222 11.04 -3.31 32.31
C LYS A 222 12.33 -2.90 31.58
N ILE A 223 12.91 -1.76 31.94
CA ILE A 223 14.17 -1.30 31.35
C ILE A 223 15.35 -2.14 31.85
N ALA A 224 15.44 -2.39 33.16
CA ALA A 224 16.49 -3.22 33.74
C ALA A 224 16.47 -4.66 33.17
N ASP A 225 15.29 -5.28 33.05
CA ASP A 225 15.12 -6.61 32.45
C ASP A 225 15.53 -6.63 30.97
N ALA A 226 15.22 -5.57 30.21
CA ALA A 226 15.62 -5.45 28.81
C ALA A 226 17.15 -5.41 28.65
N PHE A 227 17.86 -4.65 29.46
CA PHE A 227 19.32 -4.64 29.46
C PHE A 227 19.92 -5.98 29.92
N ARG A 228 19.35 -6.57 30.94
CA ARG A 228 19.78 -7.88 31.48
C ARG A 228 19.67 -8.98 30.41
N ARG A 229 18.50 -9.09 29.76
CA ARG A 229 18.26 -10.10 28.72
C ARG A 229 19.09 -9.91 27.46
N SER A 230 19.37 -8.66 27.08
CA SER A 230 20.17 -8.36 25.90
C SER A 230 21.68 -8.48 26.11
N GLY A 231 22.16 -8.54 27.38
CA GLY A 231 23.57 -8.54 27.69
C GLY A 231 24.30 -7.22 27.34
N ILE A 232 23.56 -6.13 27.18
CA ILE A 232 24.09 -4.81 26.84
C ILE A 232 24.40 -4.05 28.10
N SER A 233 25.63 -3.49 28.20
CA SER A 233 25.98 -2.62 29.32
C SER A 233 25.24 -1.29 29.28
N PRO A 234 24.64 -0.81 30.38
CA PRO A 234 24.02 0.49 30.46
C PRO A 234 24.95 1.67 30.09
N SER A 235 26.24 1.55 30.34
CA SER A 235 27.25 2.58 30.04
C SER A 235 27.39 2.84 28.53
N TRP A 236 26.98 1.90 27.67
CA TRP A 236 26.99 2.11 26.18
C TRP A 236 26.00 3.18 25.74
N MET A 237 25.12 3.66 26.61
CA MET A 237 24.28 4.85 26.32
C MET A 237 25.09 6.16 26.38
N ILE A 238 26.34 6.11 26.92
CA ILE A 238 27.31 7.20 26.90
C ILE A 238 28.37 6.87 25.81
N LEU A 239 28.60 7.82 24.95
CA LEU A 239 29.47 7.66 23.78
C LEU A 239 30.86 8.26 24.02
N ASP A 240 31.90 7.47 23.81
CA ASP A 240 33.30 7.95 23.78
C ASP A 240 33.81 8.07 22.33
N ALA A 241 33.15 7.39 21.39
CA ALA A 241 33.42 7.48 19.98
C ALA A 241 32.13 7.56 19.18
N ILE A 242 32.11 8.33 18.10
CA ILE A 242 30.96 8.48 17.20
C ILE A 242 31.26 7.75 15.90
N PRO A 243 30.40 6.84 15.43
CA PRO A 243 30.54 6.25 14.10
C PRO A 243 30.21 7.26 13.02
N VAL A 244 31.01 7.27 11.96
CA VAL A 244 30.78 8.14 10.80
C VAL A 244 30.30 7.32 9.63
N LEU A 245 29.16 7.74 9.07
CA LEU A 245 28.57 7.08 7.89
C LEU A 245 29.53 7.08 6.70
N PRO A 246 29.48 6.05 5.85
CA PRO A 246 30.20 6.03 4.58
C PRO A 246 29.91 7.26 3.71
N PRO A 247 30.89 7.77 2.94
CA PRO A 247 30.75 8.99 2.14
C PRO A 247 29.63 8.93 1.10
N ASP A 248 29.38 7.78 0.49
CA ASP A 248 28.35 7.63 -0.54
C ASP A 248 26.91 7.69 0.04
N LEU A 249 26.75 7.48 1.36
CA LEU A 249 25.47 7.68 2.05
C LEU A 249 25.22 9.14 2.48
N ARG A 250 26.25 10.01 2.36
CA ARG A 250 26.21 11.47 2.60
C ARG A 250 26.95 12.23 1.50
N PRO A 251 26.51 12.10 0.25
CA PRO A 251 27.32 12.51 -0.90
C PRO A 251 27.57 14.03 -0.96
N LEU A 252 28.65 14.37 -1.62
CA LEU A 252 29.03 15.72 -2.04
C LEU A 252 29.09 15.72 -3.57
N VAL A 253 28.13 16.36 -4.21
CA VAL A 253 27.96 16.32 -5.67
C VAL A 253 28.31 17.68 -6.27
N PRO A 254 29.22 17.74 -7.25
CA PRO A 254 29.48 18.99 -7.97
C PRO A 254 28.29 19.37 -8.85
N LEU A 255 27.92 20.63 -8.80
CA LEU A 255 26.92 21.25 -9.66
C LEU A 255 27.61 22.11 -10.72
N GLU A 256 26.87 22.46 -11.76
CA GLU A 256 27.35 23.43 -12.76
C GLU A 256 27.66 24.77 -12.09
N GLY A 257 28.76 25.44 -12.54
CA GLY A 257 29.23 26.69 -11.94
C GLY A 257 30.13 26.52 -10.71
N GLY A 258 30.76 25.35 -10.50
CA GLY A 258 31.75 25.12 -9.42
C GLY A 258 31.18 25.06 -8.00
N ARG A 259 29.86 25.03 -7.86
CA ARG A 259 29.17 24.85 -6.57
C ARG A 259 29.01 23.37 -6.25
N PHE A 260 28.86 23.05 -4.96
CA PHE A 260 28.63 21.69 -4.50
C PHE A 260 27.30 21.59 -3.76
N ALA A 261 26.54 20.56 -4.09
CA ALA A 261 25.43 20.11 -3.26
C ALA A 261 25.95 19.11 -2.25
N THR A 262 25.70 19.32 -0.97
CA THR A 262 26.14 18.44 0.12
C THR A 262 24.97 18.01 0.98
N SER A 263 25.07 16.81 1.56
CA SER A 263 24.16 16.36 2.60
C SER A 263 24.34 17.21 3.86
N ASP A 264 23.25 17.54 4.54
CA ASP A 264 23.26 18.28 5.80
C ASP A 264 24.09 17.58 6.89
N LEU A 265 24.20 16.23 6.83
CA LEU A 265 25.02 15.43 7.74
C LEU A 265 26.50 15.82 7.70
N ASN A 266 27.04 16.24 6.56
CA ASN A 266 28.42 16.68 6.47
C ASN A 266 28.68 17.94 7.29
N ASP A 267 27.75 18.90 7.30
CA ASP A 267 27.88 20.11 8.13
C ASP A 267 27.76 19.78 9.61
N LEU A 268 26.90 18.83 9.98
CA LEU A 268 26.75 18.39 11.36
C LEU A 268 28.01 17.67 11.85
N TYR A 269 28.59 16.76 11.06
CA TYR A 269 29.87 16.13 11.38
C TYR A 269 31.01 17.15 11.50
N ARG A 270 31.08 18.12 10.60
CA ARG A 270 32.10 19.20 10.67
C ARG A 270 31.99 19.99 11.97
N ARG A 271 30.79 20.30 12.43
CA ARG A 271 30.55 20.99 13.72
C ARG A 271 31.07 20.17 14.88
N VAL A 272 30.74 18.87 14.92
CA VAL A 272 31.25 17.96 15.95
C VAL A 272 32.78 17.91 15.96
N ILE A 273 33.41 17.72 14.79
CA ILE A 273 34.88 17.63 14.70
C ILE A 273 35.53 18.95 15.13
N ASN A 274 35.01 20.10 14.71
CA ASN A 274 35.53 21.39 15.11
C ASN A 274 35.46 21.61 16.62
N ARG A 275 34.34 21.25 17.26
CA ARG A 275 34.18 21.35 18.72
C ARG A 275 35.11 20.38 19.44
N ASN A 276 35.20 19.15 18.96
CA ASN A 276 36.07 18.13 19.52
C ASN A 276 37.54 18.55 19.47
N ASN A 277 38.02 19.01 18.30
CA ASN A 277 39.40 19.46 18.14
C ASN A 277 39.73 20.69 19.00
N ARG A 278 38.75 21.60 19.14
CA ARG A 278 38.90 22.76 20.00
C ARG A 278 38.99 22.36 21.47
N LEU A 279 38.11 21.47 21.90
CA LEU A 279 38.14 20.92 23.26
C LEU A 279 39.48 20.21 23.57
N SER A 280 39.94 19.33 22.69
CA SER A 280 41.22 18.63 22.86
C SER A 280 42.38 19.64 23.02
N ARG A 281 42.45 20.67 22.16
CA ARG A 281 43.45 21.73 22.29
C ARG A 281 43.38 22.51 23.59
N LEU A 282 42.14 22.77 24.10
CA LEU A 282 42.00 23.48 25.39
C LEU A 282 42.42 22.62 26.59
N ILE A 283 42.22 21.32 26.52
CA ILE A 283 42.66 20.37 27.50
C ILE A 283 44.19 20.30 27.47
N ASP A 284 44.81 20.17 26.30
CA ASP A 284 46.27 20.14 26.12
C ASP A 284 46.96 21.42 26.62
N LEU A 285 46.26 22.55 26.49
CA LEU A 285 46.75 23.86 26.99
C LEU A 285 46.45 24.11 28.46
N GLN A 286 45.82 23.17 29.17
CA GLN A 286 45.37 23.32 30.55
C GLN A 286 44.58 24.61 30.83
N ALA A 287 43.63 24.92 29.90
CA ALA A 287 42.80 26.11 29.98
C ALA A 287 41.97 26.14 31.29
N PRO A 288 41.49 27.30 31.76
CA PRO A 288 40.62 27.40 32.93
C PRO A 288 39.39 26.49 32.83
N GLU A 289 39.04 25.83 33.93
CA GLU A 289 37.98 24.82 34.00
C GLU A 289 36.65 25.32 33.49
N ILE A 290 36.29 26.58 33.71
CA ILE A 290 35.05 27.20 33.21
C ILE A 290 34.97 27.16 31.67
N ILE A 291 36.09 27.37 30.98
CA ILE A 291 36.17 27.36 29.50
C ILE A 291 36.06 25.91 29.02
N ILE A 292 36.75 24.96 29.68
CA ILE A 292 36.69 23.54 29.37
C ILE A 292 35.26 23.00 29.58
N ARG A 293 34.57 23.34 30.66
CA ARG A 293 33.18 22.96 30.93
C ARG A 293 32.24 23.49 29.86
N ASN A 294 32.37 24.75 29.46
CA ASN A 294 31.55 25.34 28.38
C ASN A 294 31.77 24.65 27.03
N GLU A 295 33.02 24.33 26.68
CA GLU A 295 33.29 23.63 25.41
C GLU A 295 32.83 22.16 25.44
N LYS A 296 32.93 21.46 26.58
CA LYS A 296 32.31 20.13 26.82
C LYS A 296 30.79 20.18 26.61
N ARG A 297 30.12 21.20 27.15
CA ARG A 297 28.68 21.42 26.93
C ARG A 297 28.36 21.65 25.45
N MET A 298 29.15 22.49 24.75
CA MET A 298 28.97 22.75 23.32
C MET A 298 29.24 21.51 22.46
N LEU A 299 30.13 20.63 22.87
CA LEU A 299 30.36 19.32 22.23
C LEU A 299 29.14 18.42 22.41
N GLN A 300 28.58 18.30 23.63
CA GLN A 300 27.35 17.57 23.90
C GLN A 300 26.20 18.08 23.03
N GLU A 301 25.98 19.38 22.95
CA GLU A 301 24.93 19.99 22.10
C GLU A 301 25.15 19.69 20.61
N SER A 302 26.40 19.71 20.13
CA SER A 302 26.70 19.43 18.72
C SER A 302 26.45 17.96 18.35
N VAL A 303 26.68 17.04 19.28
CA VAL A 303 26.38 15.61 19.11
C VAL A 303 24.88 15.37 19.17
N ASP A 304 24.18 16.02 20.10
CA ASP A 304 22.72 15.96 20.19
C ASP A 304 22.04 16.38 18.89
N VAL A 305 22.50 17.43 18.26
CA VAL A 305 21.98 17.90 16.96
C VAL A 305 22.32 16.94 15.82
N LEU A 306 23.47 16.29 15.82
CA LEU A 306 23.81 15.28 14.84
C LEU A 306 22.84 14.11 14.90
N PHE A 307 22.46 13.65 16.09
CA PHE A 307 21.53 12.54 16.25
C PHE A 307 20.07 12.95 16.07
N ASP A 308 19.60 14.05 16.66
CA ASP A 308 18.19 14.47 16.60
C ASP A 308 18.07 16.00 16.75
N ASN A 309 18.15 16.72 15.65
CA ASN A 309 18.07 18.19 15.63
C ASN A 309 16.70 18.69 16.11
N GLY A 310 16.70 19.57 17.10
CA GLY A 310 15.48 20.16 17.67
C GLY A 310 14.90 19.37 18.85
N ARG A 311 15.54 18.28 19.29
CA ARG A 311 15.11 17.56 20.48
C ARG A 311 15.55 18.25 21.78
N HIS A 312 16.64 18.97 21.73
CA HIS A 312 17.16 19.81 22.81
C HIS A 312 17.53 21.19 22.32
N GLY A 313 17.08 22.23 23.00
CA GLY A 313 17.40 23.62 22.68
C GLY A 313 16.79 24.11 21.37
N ARG A 314 17.44 25.09 20.75
CA ARG A 314 17.00 25.67 19.46
C ARG A 314 17.40 24.79 18.30
N VAL A 315 16.50 24.67 17.32
CA VAL A 315 16.79 23.96 16.06
C VAL A 315 17.92 24.67 15.31
N ILE A 316 18.94 23.91 14.97
CA ILE A 316 20.05 24.44 14.14
C ILE A 316 19.63 24.47 12.68
N THR A 317 19.79 25.63 12.08
CA THR A 317 19.41 25.90 10.68
C THR A 317 20.64 26.14 9.81
N GLY A 318 20.49 25.87 8.51
CA GLY A 318 21.45 26.24 7.50
C GLY A 318 21.34 27.70 7.06
N THR A 319 22.09 28.08 6.02
CA THR A 319 22.11 29.45 5.46
C THR A 319 20.74 29.99 5.05
N ASN A 320 19.83 29.12 4.59
CA ASN A 320 18.47 29.45 4.15
C ASN A 320 17.43 29.35 5.28
N LYS A 321 17.82 29.44 6.54
CA LYS A 321 16.95 29.29 7.72
C LYS A 321 16.18 27.94 7.76
N ARG A 322 16.50 27.00 6.87
CA ARG A 322 15.95 25.63 6.87
C ARG A 322 16.61 24.80 7.97
N PRO A 323 15.87 24.04 8.77
CA PRO A 323 16.44 23.07 9.71
C PRO A 323 17.37 22.08 9.01
N LEU A 324 18.56 21.85 9.60
CA LEU A 324 19.46 20.82 9.11
C LEU A 324 18.92 19.44 9.43
N LYS A 325 18.94 18.53 8.44
CA LYS A 325 18.43 17.16 8.57
C LYS A 325 19.42 16.29 9.35
N SER A 326 19.01 15.84 10.55
CA SER A 326 19.80 14.98 11.42
C SER A 326 19.73 13.50 11.02
N LEU A 327 20.50 12.62 11.70
CA LEU A 327 20.42 11.17 11.51
C LEU A 327 19.02 10.63 11.80
N SER A 328 18.37 11.12 12.85
CA SER A 328 17.00 10.76 13.22
C SER A 328 16.00 11.14 12.12
N ASP A 329 16.13 12.34 11.55
CA ASP A 329 15.26 12.83 10.47
C ASP A 329 15.46 12.06 9.15
N THR A 330 16.64 11.47 8.98
CA THR A 330 16.92 10.58 7.85
C THR A 330 16.10 9.28 7.93
N LEU A 331 15.73 8.84 9.12
CA LEU A 331 14.93 7.62 9.36
C LEU A 331 13.44 7.90 9.51
N LYS A 332 13.10 9.03 10.16
CA LYS A 332 11.72 9.40 10.54
C LYS A 332 10.97 10.16 9.44
N GLY A 333 9.64 10.16 9.56
CA GLY A 333 8.75 11.00 8.76
C GLY A 333 8.51 10.49 7.32
N LYS A 334 7.80 11.30 6.52
CA LYS A 334 7.39 10.98 5.14
C LYS A 334 8.58 10.81 4.19
N GLN A 335 9.64 11.60 4.40
CA GLN A 335 10.87 11.58 3.61
C GLN A 335 11.99 10.75 4.27
N GLY A 336 11.68 10.01 5.32
CA GLY A 336 12.62 9.14 5.99
C GLY A 336 12.84 7.81 5.26
N ARG A 337 13.92 7.13 5.63
CA ARG A 337 14.34 5.87 5.01
C ARG A 337 13.25 4.79 5.05
N PHE A 338 12.53 4.67 6.14
CA PHE A 338 11.48 3.67 6.29
C PHE A 338 10.34 3.90 5.28
N ARG A 339 9.75 5.09 5.26
CA ARG A 339 8.57 5.39 4.43
C ARG A 339 8.90 5.61 2.95
N GLN A 340 10.07 6.14 2.63
CA GLN A 340 10.41 6.52 1.25
C GLN A 340 11.21 5.45 0.49
N ASN A 341 12.01 4.61 1.19
CA ASN A 341 12.93 3.67 0.53
C ASN A 341 12.72 2.20 0.90
N LEU A 342 12.07 1.87 2.04
CA LEU A 342 11.91 0.51 2.53
C LEU A 342 10.46 0.01 2.39
N LEU A 343 9.47 0.74 2.89
CA LEU A 343 8.06 0.38 2.75
C LEU A 343 7.55 0.54 1.32
N GLY A 344 8.17 1.40 0.54
CA GLY A 344 7.89 1.60 -0.88
C GLY A 344 9.06 2.28 -1.56
N LYS A 345 9.28 1.93 -2.83
CA LYS A 345 10.36 2.50 -3.67
C LYS A 345 9.76 3.08 -4.93
N ARG A 346 10.47 4.02 -5.56
CA ARG A 346 10.20 4.38 -6.94
C ARG A 346 10.64 3.23 -7.83
N VAL A 347 9.78 2.84 -8.76
CA VAL A 347 10.02 1.70 -9.64
C VAL A 347 10.06 2.16 -11.09
N ASP A 348 10.87 1.49 -11.90
CA ASP A 348 10.94 1.66 -13.35
C ASP A 348 9.71 1.03 -14.01
N TYR A 349 9.56 1.18 -15.30
CA TYR A 349 8.43 0.70 -16.11
C TYR A 349 7.08 1.23 -15.59
N SER A 350 7.08 2.50 -15.22
CA SER A 350 5.93 3.21 -14.70
C SER A 350 5.75 4.53 -15.43
N GLY A 351 4.48 4.88 -15.68
CA GLY A 351 4.10 6.14 -16.29
C GLY A 351 2.87 6.71 -15.62
N ARG A 352 2.53 7.94 -15.92
CA ARG A 352 1.33 8.61 -15.40
C ARG A 352 0.74 9.54 -16.46
N THR A 353 -0.57 9.48 -16.63
CA THR A 353 -1.30 10.42 -17.50
C THR A 353 -2.74 10.59 -17.05
N VAL A 354 -3.44 11.54 -17.68
CA VAL A 354 -4.86 11.80 -17.43
C VAL A 354 -5.70 10.61 -17.86
N ILE A 355 -6.83 10.40 -17.22
CA ILE A 355 -7.81 9.37 -17.56
C ILE A 355 -9.02 9.97 -18.30
N THR A 356 -9.64 9.15 -19.13
CA THR A 356 -10.91 9.46 -19.81
C THR A 356 -11.81 8.23 -19.81
N THR A 357 -13.08 8.42 -20.06
CA THR A 357 -14.03 7.31 -20.17
C THR A 357 -13.74 6.42 -21.38
N GLY A 358 -13.89 5.11 -21.19
CA GLY A 358 -13.80 4.10 -22.25
C GLY A 358 -15.08 3.26 -22.32
N PRO A 359 -16.17 3.76 -22.91
CA PRO A 359 -17.45 3.07 -22.95
C PRO A 359 -17.41 1.74 -23.71
N ASN A 360 -16.55 1.62 -24.71
CA ASN A 360 -16.42 0.42 -25.55
C ASN A 360 -15.52 -0.67 -24.94
N LEU A 361 -14.84 -0.37 -23.83
CA LEU A 361 -13.97 -1.33 -23.15
C LEU A 361 -14.80 -2.39 -22.41
N ARG A 362 -14.26 -3.59 -22.33
CA ARG A 362 -14.76 -4.62 -21.41
C ARG A 362 -14.19 -4.40 -20.01
N LEU A 363 -14.83 -5.00 -19.00
CA LEU A 363 -14.48 -4.78 -17.60
C LEU A 363 -13.00 -5.05 -17.28
N HIS A 364 -12.39 -6.05 -17.91
CA HIS A 364 -10.98 -6.42 -17.73
C HIS A 364 -10.00 -5.62 -18.60
N GLN A 365 -10.50 -4.75 -19.47
CA GLN A 365 -9.68 -3.99 -20.42
C GLN A 365 -9.48 -2.54 -19.99
N CYS A 366 -8.35 -1.97 -20.44
CA CYS A 366 -8.10 -0.52 -20.38
C CYS A 366 -7.46 -0.06 -21.67
N GLY A 367 -7.73 1.18 -22.07
CA GLY A 367 -7.10 1.80 -23.23
C GLY A 367 -5.78 2.47 -22.84
N LEU A 368 -4.67 2.01 -23.39
CA LEU A 368 -3.34 2.58 -23.14
C LEU A 368 -2.85 3.38 -24.34
N PRO A 369 -2.46 4.66 -24.21
CA PRO A 369 -1.93 5.45 -25.29
C PRO A 369 -0.70 4.80 -25.94
N LYS A 370 -0.71 4.67 -27.28
CA LYS A 370 0.38 4.01 -28.04
C LYS A 370 1.76 4.54 -27.70
N LYS A 371 1.94 5.86 -27.61
CA LYS A 371 3.25 6.47 -27.31
C LYS A 371 3.72 6.15 -25.89
N MET A 372 2.80 6.10 -24.93
CA MET A 372 3.10 5.70 -23.55
C MET A 372 3.46 4.21 -23.48
N ALA A 373 2.71 3.36 -24.17
CA ALA A 373 3.00 1.94 -24.29
C ALA A 373 4.39 1.69 -24.91
N LEU A 374 4.73 2.39 -25.98
CA LEU A 374 6.04 2.27 -26.62
C LEU A 374 7.20 2.59 -25.67
N GLU A 375 7.05 3.62 -24.84
CA GLU A 375 8.07 3.99 -23.87
C GLU A 375 8.20 2.97 -22.72
N LEU A 376 7.06 2.47 -22.22
CA LEU A 376 7.04 1.47 -21.14
C LEU A 376 7.59 0.11 -21.57
N PHE A 377 7.28 -0.32 -22.80
CA PHE A 377 7.65 -1.62 -23.32
C PHE A 377 8.89 -1.61 -24.24
N LYS A 378 9.65 -0.52 -24.31
CA LYS A 378 10.84 -0.39 -25.15
C LYS A 378 11.77 -1.60 -25.15
N PRO A 379 12.25 -2.11 -24.00
CA PRO A 379 13.19 -3.24 -23.98
C PRO A 379 12.58 -4.52 -24.56
N PHE A 380 11.29 -4.74 -24.33
CA PHE A 380 10.57 -5.90 -24.84
C PHE A 380 10.37 -5.83 -26.36
N VAL A 381 10.09 -4.64 -26.86
CA VAL A 381 9.99 -4.38 -28.31
C VAL A 381 11.35 -4.60 -28.98
N TYR A 382 12.47 -4.12 -28.39
CA TYR A 382 13.82 -4.38 -28.92
C TYR A 382 14.12 -5.86 -29.02
N TYR A 383 13.84 -6.61 -27.97
CA TYR A 383 14.03 -8.04 -27.92
C TYR A 383 13.17 -8.76 -28.99
N ARG A 384 11.92 -8.39 -29.15
CA ARG A 384 10.99 -9.01 -30.08
C ARG A 384 11.38 -8.71 -31.55
N LEU A 385 11.83 -7.47 -31.85
CA LEU A 385 12.34 -7.07 -33.17
C LEU A 385 13.59 -7.85 -33.57
N GLU A 386 14.52 -8.07 -32.62
CA GLU A 386 15.72 -8.88 -32.84
C GLU A 386 15.36 -10.35 -33.04
N HIS A 387 14.45 -10.89 -32.23
CA HIS A 387 13.99 -12.28 -32.37
C HIS A 387 13.24 -12.58 -33.69
N LYS A 388 12.51 -11.59 -34.22
CA LYS A 388 11.87 -11.67 -35.54
C LYS A 388 12.87 -11.52 -36.70
N GLY A 389 14.13 -11.21 -36.44
CA GLY A 389 15.16 -10.99 -37.46
C GLY A 389 15.00 -9.67 -38.23
N LEU A 390 14.13 -8.75 -37.80
CA LEU A 390 13.94 -7.43 -38.43
C LEU A 390 15.15 -6.51 -38.20
N VAL A 391 15.89 -6.78 -37.13
CA VAL A 391 17.14 -6.07 -36.78
C VAL A 391 18.20 -7.04 -36.28
N SER A 392 19.46 -6.73 -36.53
CA SER A 392 20.61 -7.56 -36.10
C SER A 392 21.30 -7.03 -34.82
N THR A 393 21.00 -5.82 -34.39
CA THR A 393 21.65 -5.19 -33.23
C THR A 393 20.66 -4.31 -32.45
N VAL A 394 20.83 -4.21 -31.13
CA VAL A 394 20.04 -3.32 -30.26
C VAL A 394 20.13 -1.85 -30.70
N LYS A 395 21.29 -1.43 -31.25
CA LYS A 395 21.46 -0.06 -31.78
C LYS A 395 20.59 0.21 -33.00
N SER A 396 20.41 -0.79 -33.87
CA SER A 396 19.50 -0.72 -35.02
C SER A 396 18.04 -0.73 -34.55
N ALA A 397 17.70 -1.60 -33.61
CA ALA A 397 16.35 -1.65 -33.00
C ALA A 397 15.97 -0.29 -32.41
N ARG A 398 16.88 0.34 -31.65
CA ARG A 398 16.65 1.67 -31.09
C ARG A 398 16.35 2.71 -32.16
N LYS A 399 17.13 2.76 -33.24
CA LYS A 399 16.88 3.69 -34.34
C LYS A 399 15.53 3.44 -35.05
N MET A 400 15.13 2.16 -35.17
CA MET A 400 13.88 1.77 -35.76
C MET A 400 12.68 2.23 -34.92
N VAL A 401 12.77 2.07 -33.60
CA VAL A 401 11.76 2.52 -32.61
C VAL A 401 11.69 4.05 -32.57
N GLU A 402 12.85 4.76 -32.61
CA GLU A 402 12.88 6.23 -32.65
C GLU A 402 12.22 6.81 -33.93
N ARG A 403 12.17 6.04 -35.01
CA ARG A 403 11.49 6.42 -36.27
C ARG A 403 10.02 6.05 -36.31
N GLU A 404 9.50 5.35 -35.32
CA GLU A 404 8.09 4.94 -35.21
C GLU A 404 7.55 4.22 -36.47
N ILE A 405 8.31 3.29 -37.04
CA ILE A 405 7.97 2.55 -38.26
C ILE A 405 6.76 1.61 -38.01
N PRO A 406 5.92 1.32 -38.99
CA PRO A 406 4.71 0.48 -38.82
C PRO A 406 4.95 -0.87 -38.14
N GLU A 407 6.05 -1.56 -38.50
CA GLU A 407 6.44 -2.86 -37.92
C GLU A 407 6.71 -2.79 -36.41
N VAL A 408 7.07 -1.60 -35.90
CA VAL A 408 7.24 -1.36 -34.48
C VAL A 408 5.88 -1.38 -33.76
N TRP A 409 4.86 -0.80 -34.39
CA TRP A 409 3.50 -0.78 -33.84
C TRP A 409 2.88 -2.17 -33.80
N ASP A 410 3.07 -2.97 -34.85
CA ASP A 410 2.61 -4.35 -34.90
C ASP A 410 3.31 -5.21 -33.82
N THR A 411 4.61 -5.00 -33.67
CA THR A 411 5.40 -5.70 -32.63
C THR A 411 4.99 -5.24 -31.22
N LEU A 412 4.68 -3.96 -31.06
CA LEU A 412 4.20 -3.43 -29.77
C LEU A 412 2.84 -4.05 -29.39
N ASP A 413 1.91 -4.16 -30.35
CA ASP A 413 0.60 -4.77 -30.11
C ASP A 413 0.72 -6.23 -29.64
N GLU A 414 1.59 -7.00 -30.27
CA GLU A 414 1.88 -8.37 -29.84
C GLU A 414 2.43 -8.44 -28.41
N VAL A 415 3.41 -7.57 -28.10
CA VAL A 415 4.02 -7.53 -26.77
C VAL A 415 2.99 -7.11 -25.71
N VAL A 416 2.21 -6.09 -25.99
CA VAL A 416 1.24 -5.54 -25.04
C VAL A 416 0.17 -6.56 -24.67
N ARG A 417 -0.28 -7.40 -25.60
CA ARG A 417 -1.26 -8.46 -25.34
C ARG A 417 -0.74 -9.55 -24.38
N GLU A 418 0.56 -9.75 -24.30
CA GLU A 418 1.17 -10.74 -23.39
C GLU A 418 1.23 -10.26 -21.94
N TYR A 419 1.25 -8.95 -21.69
CA TYR A 419 1.50 -8.36 -20.38
C TYR A 419 0.27 -7.67 -19.78
N PRO A 420 -0.19 -8.09 -18.60
CA PRO A 420 -1.14 -7.28 -17.84
C PRO A 420 -0.46 -6.01 -17.34
N ILE A 421 -1.22 -4.94 -17.18
CA ILE A 421 -0.75 -3.71 -16.56
C ILE A 421 -1.53 -3.43 -15.28
N LEU A 422 -0.90 -2.70 -14.36
CA LEU A 422 -1.52 -2.29 -13.10
C LEU A 422 -1.83 -0.79 -13.18
N LEU A 423 -3.08 -0.43 -12.88
CA LEU A 423 -3.51 0.95 -12.77
C LEU A 423 -3.69 1.32 -11.30
N ASN A 424 -3.26 2.52 -10.95
CA ASN A 424 -3.39 3.07 -9.60
C ASN A 424 -3.83 4.52 -9.63
N ARG A 425 -4.80 4.88 -8.79
CA ARG A 425 -5.16 6.27 -8.51
C ARG A 425 -4.75 6.66 -7.09
N ALA A 426 -4.05 7.78 -6.96
CA ALA A 426 -3.76 8.38 -5.66
C ALA A 426 -4.89 9.37 -5.27
N PRO A 427 -5.35 9.38 -3.99
CA PRO A 427 -4.87 8.55 -2.88
C PRO A 427 -5.43 7.12 -2.94
N THR A 428 -4.61 6.11 -2.67
CA THR A 428 -5.05 4.71 -2.58
C THR A 428 -5.68 4.45 -1.21
N LEU A 429 -7.01 4.55 -1.13
CA LEU A 429 -7.76 4.43 0.14
C LEU A 429 -7.94 2.97 0.57
N HIS A 430 -8.07 2.07 -0.39
CA HIS A 430 -8.27 0.63 -0.17
C HIS A 430 -7.63 -0.19 -1.30
N ARG A 431 -7.58 -1.51 -1.15
CA ARG A 431 -6.91 -2.41 -2.10
C ARG A 431 -7.42 -2.31 -3.55
N LEU A 432 -8.69 -1.94 -3.76
CA LEU A 432 -9.28 -1.80 -5.09
C LEU A 432 -8.86 -0.52 -5.82
N GLY A 433 -8.15 0.40 -5.16
CA GLY A 433 -7.45 1.52 -5.80
C GLY A 433 -6.20 1.10 -6.58
N PHE A 434 -5.92 -0.20 -6.65
CA PHE A 434 -4.84 -0.81 -7.40
C PHE A 434 -5.34 -2.09 -8.08
N GLN A 435 -5.60 -2.04 -9.36
CA GLN A 435 -6.17 -3.17 -10.11
C GLN A 435 -5.39 -3.44 -11.40
N SER A 436 -5.46 -4.68 -11.85
CA SER A 436 -4.85 -5.13 -13.09
C SER A 436 -5.86 -5.10 -14.24
N PHE A 437 -5.36 -4.78 -15.42
CA PHE A 437 -6.12 -4.74 -16.67
C PHE A 437 -5.31 -5.32 -17.82
N GLU A 438 -6.00 -5.80 -18.83
CA GLU A 438 -5.42 -6.14 -20.12
C GLU A 438 -5.41 -4.87 -20.99
N PRO A 439 -4.23 -4.38 -21.40
CA PRO A 439 -4.16 -3.14 -22.16
C PRO A 439 -4.55 -3.33 -23.62
N THR A 440 -5.31 -2.38 -24.14
CA THR A 440 -5.59 -2.21 -25.57
C THR A 440 -4.97 -0.90 -26.03
N LEU A 441 -4.28 -0.92 -27.17
CA LEU A 441 -3.64 0.29 -27.69
C LEU A 441 -4.68 1.24 -28.28
N ILE A 442 -4.58 2.49 -27.87
CA ILE A 442 -5.48 3.56 -28.32
C ILE A 442 -4.69 4.75 -28.86
N GLU A 443 -5.31 5.51 -29.77
CA GLU A 443 -4.82 6.81 -30.17
C GLU A 443 -5.10 7.85 -29.07
N GLY A 444 -4.31 8.90 -29.03
CA GLY A 444 -4.46 9.97 -28.05
C GLY A 444 -3.39 9.95 -26.95
N LYS A 445 -3.64 10.68 -25.86
CA LYS A 445 -2.68 10.88 -24.75
C LYS A 445 -3.25 10.48 -23.40
N ALA A 446 -4.54 10.21 -23.28
CA ALA A 446 -5.22 9.85 -22.05
C ALA A 446 -5.49 8.35 -22.00
N ILE A 447 -5.42 7.77 -20.80
CA ILE A 447 -5.80 6.37 -20.55
C ILE A 447 -7.32 6.29 -20.57
N GLN A 448 -7.86 5.31 -21.30
CA GLN A 448 -9.28 5.00 -21.23
C GLN A 448 -9.56 4.00 -20.11
N LEU A 449 -10.50 4.34 -19.26
CA LEU A 449 -10.92 3.53 -18.13
C LEU A 449 -12.37 3.09 -18.27
N HIS A 450 -12.65 1.84 -17.92
CA HIS A 450 -14.01 1.31 -17.92
C HIS A 450 -14.89 2.03 -16.88
N PRO A 451 -16.09 2.51 -17.24
CA PRO A 451 -16.91 3.32 -16.35
C PRO A 451 -17.26 2.64 -15.01
N LEU A 452 -17.51 1.35 -15.00
CA LEU A 452 -17.93 0.62 -13.78
C LEU A 452 -16.82 0.48 -12.74
N VAL A 453 -15.54 0.62 -13.10
CA VAL A 453 -14.43 0.57 -12.12
C VAL A 453 -14.14 1.93 -11.49
N CYS A 454 -14.73 3.02 -12.01
CA CYS A 454 -14.55 4.37 -11.45
C CYS A 454 -14.90 4.44 -9.96
N THR A 455 -15.97 3.75 -9.55
CA THR A 455 -16.38 3.68 -8.14
C THR A 455 -15.31 3.04 -7.25
N ALA A 456 -14.64 1.98 -7.72
CA ALA A 456 -13.58 1.30 -6.99
C ALA A 456 -12.32 2.17 -6.85
N PHE A 457 -11.98 2.95 -7.87
CA PHE A 457 -10.87 3.90 -7.82
C PHE A 457 -11.24 5.24 -7.17
N ASN A 458 -12.53 5.50 -6.94
CA ASN A 458 -13.06 6.83 -6.60
C ASN A 458 -12.56 7.87 -7.61
N ALA A 459 -12.63 7.53 -8.89
CA ALA A 459 -12.11 8.33 -10.00
C ALA A 459 -13.26 9.02 -10.75
N ASP A 460 -13.01 10.26 -11.15
CA ASP A 460 -13.82 11.01 -12.07
C ASP A 460 -12.97 11.54 -13.25
N PHE A 461 -13.62 12.09 -14.26
CA PHE A 461 -12.95 12.49 -15.48
C PHE A 461 -12.77 14.02 -15.59
N ASP A 462 -12.66 14.70 -14.47
CA ASP A 462 -12.45 16.15 -14.35
C ASP A 462 -10.99 16.61 -14.52
N GLY A 463 -10.09 15.68 -14.85
CA GLY A 463 -8.64 15.88 -14.97
C GLY A 463 -7.82 14.95 -14.09
N ASP A 464 -8.45 13.97 -13.48
CA ASP A 464 -7.78 12.93 -12.71
C ASP A 464 -6.69 12.22 -13.52
N GLN A 465 -5.63 11.85 -12.83
CA GLN A 465 -4.51 11.10 -13.40
C GLN A 465 -4.37 9.74 -12.71
N MET A 466 -3.98 8.75 -13.47
CA MET A 466 -3.63 7.43 -12.96
C MET A 466 -2.21 7.03 -13.32
N ALA A 467 -1.58 6.30 -12.42
CA ALA A 467 -0.29 5.69 -12.66
C ALA A 467 -0.48 4.31 -13.31
N VAL A 468 0.42 3.99 -14.25
CA VAL A 468 0.51 2.69 -14.92
C VAL A 468 1.80 2.01 -14.51
N HIS A 469 1.75 0.72 -14.19
CA HIS A 469 2.92 -0.08 -13.85
C HIS A 469 2.88 -1.40 -14.63
N VAL A 470 4.04 -1.83 -15.11
CA VAL A 470 4.19 -3.11 -15.82
C VAL A 470 4.85 -4.12 -14.90
N PRO A 471 4.18 -5.24 -14.53
CA PRO A 471 4.80 -6.32 -13.78
C PRO A 471 5.81 -7.05 -14.68
N LEU A 472 7.05 -7.24 -14.17
CA LEU A 472 8.16 -7.77 -14.97
C LEU A 472 8.35 -9.27 -14.78
N SER A 473 8.25 -9.78 -13.55
CA SER A 473 8.46 -11.20 -13.28
C SER A 473 7.21 -12.02 -13.60
N VAL A 474 7.40 -13.30 -13.92
CA VAL A 474 6.30 -14.22 -14.22
C VAL A 474 5.38 -14.39 -13.01
N GLU A 475 5.95 -14.44 -11.80
CA GLU A 475 5.20 -14.50 -10.55
C GLU A 475 4.30 -13.27 -10.38
N ALA A 476 4.84 -12.06 -10.60
CA ALA A 476 4.07 -10.82 -10.52
C ALA A 476 2.96 -10.75 -11.58
N GLN A 477 3.20 -11.25 -12.79
CA GLN A 477 2.18 -11.33 -13.84
C GLN A 477 1.06 -12.30 -13.48
N ILE A 478 1.38 -13.45 -12.89
CA ILE A 478 0.39 -14.42 -12.42
C ILE A 478 -0.44 -13.81 -11.29
N GLU A 479 0.18 -13.16 -10.31
CA GLU A 479 -0.54 -12.45 -9.25
C GLU A 479 -1.44 -11.35 -9.80
N ALA A 480 -0.96 -10.56 -10.77
CA ALA A 480 -1.74 -9.53 -11.44
C ALA A 480 -2.98 -10.11 -12.14
N ARG A 481 -2.85 -11.25 -12.83
CA ARG A 481 -3.96 -11.89 -13.56
C ARG A 481 -4.95 -12.62 -12.63
N ILE A 482 -4.47 -13.27 -11.57
CA ILE A 482 -5.34 -14.10 -10.71
C ILE A 482 -5.98 -13.29 -9.60
N LEU A 483 -5.19 -12.46 -8.90
CA LEU A 483 -5.64 -11.77 -7.68
C LEU A 483 -6.11 -10.34 -7.96
N MET A 484 -5.47 -9.64 -8.91
CA MET A 484 -5.66 -8.19 -9.07
C MET A 484 -6.49 -7.81 -10.29
N LEU A 485 -6.82 -8.75 -11.19
CA LEU A 485 -7.63 -8.44 -12.37
C LEU A 485 -8.98 -7.86 -11.95
N SER A 486 -9.41 -6.80 -12.64
CA SER A 486 -10.66 -6.08 -12.32
C SER A 486 -11.89 -6.98 -12.33
N SER A 487 -11.97 -7.95 -13.25
CA SER A 487 -13.04 -8.95 -13.31
C SER A 487 -13.11 -9.88 -12.10
N ASN A 488 -12.02 -10.04 -11.34
CA ASN A 488 -11.96 -10.87 -10.13
C ASN A 488 -12.28 -10.06 -8.85
N ASN A 489 -12.34 -8.73 -8.93
CA ASN A 489 -12.54 -7.82 -7.82
C ASN A 489 -13.93 -7.17 -7.86
N ILE A 490 -14.97 -8.01 -7.86
CA ILE A 490 -16.38 -7.60 -7.98
C ILE A 490 -16.93 -7.06 -6.65
N LEU A 491 -16.50 -7.65 -5.51
CA LEU A 491 -17.04 -7.35 -4.20
C LEU A 491 -16.23 -6.29 -3.44
N SER A 492 -16.91 -5.44 -2.72
CA SER A 492 -16.31 -4.51 -1.78
C SER A 492 -15.72 -5.25 -0.57
N PRO A 493 -14.46 -5.00 -0.18
CA PRO A 493 -13.88 -5.61 1.02
C PRO A 493 -14.48 -5.11 2.34
N ALA A 494 -15.21 -3.98 2.32
CA ALA A 494 -15.79 -3.39 3.53
C ALA A 494 -17.05 -4.12 3.99
N ASN A 495 -17.96 -4.45 3.07
CA ASN A 495 -19.28 -5.00 3.38
C ASN A 495 -19.68 -6.21 2.54
N GLY A 496 -18.83 -6.65 1.60
CA GLY A 496 -19.11 -7.81 0.74
C GLY A 496 -20.22 -7.59 -0.29
N THR A 497 -20.69 -6.36 -0.51
CA THR A 497 -21.63 -6.02 -1.59
C THR A 497 -20.89 -5.78 -2.89
N PRO A 498 -21.51 -5.98 -4.06
CA PRO A 498 -20.91 -5.66 -5.33
C PRO A 498 -20.53 -4.17 -5.41
N ILE A 499 -19.30 -3.88 -5.86
CA ILE A 499 -18.82 -2.52 -6.10
C ILE A 499 -18.99 -2.11 -7.59
N ILE A 500 -19.04 -3.10 -8.47
CA ILE A 500 -19.25 -2.95 -9.91
C ILE A 500 -20.75 -2.87 -10.17
N VAL A 501 -21.32 -1.70 -9.88
CA VAL A 501 -22.76 -1.43 -10.03
C VAL A 501 -22.94 -0.31 -11.04
N PRO A 502 -23.91 -0.42 -11.97
CA PRO A 502 -24.28 0.66 -12.87
C PRO A 502 -24.52 1.99 -12.15
N SER A 503 -24.07 3.09 -12.76
CA SER A 503 -24.21 4.44 -12.22
C SER A 503 -24.48 5.44 -13.35
N GLN A 504 -24.94 6.64 -12.99
CA GLN A 504 -25.13 7.77 -13.92
C GLN A 504 -26.00 7.37 -15.13
N ASP A 505 -25.49 7.61 -16.36
CA ASP A 505 -26.19 7.40 -17.61
C ASP A 505 -26.62 5.95 -17.85
N ILE A 506 -25.87 4.99 -17.30
CA ILE A 506 -26.21 3.57 -17.39
C ILE A 506 -27.51 3.28 -16.64
N VAL A 507 -27.66 3.82 -15.42
CA VAL A 507 -28.88 3.66 -14.62
C VAL A 507 -30.04 4.39 -15.29
N LEU A 508 -29.80 5.60 -15.80
CA LEU A 508 -30.80 6.42 -16.48
C LEU A 508 -31.37 5.69 -17.69
N GLY A 509 -30.48 5.13 -18.54
CA GLY A 509 -30.91 4.38 -19.73
C GLY A 509 -31.71 3.12 -19.42
N ILE A 510 -31.27 2.35 -18.39
CA ILE A 510 -32.00 1.15 -17.98
C ILE A 510 -33.33 1.51 -17.29
N TYR A 511 -33.38 2.57 -16.49
CA TYR A 511 -34.60 3.07 -15.89
C TYR A 511 -35.62 3.50 -16.99
N TYR A 512 -35.14 4.30 -17.95
CA TYR A 512 -35.96 4.69 -19.12
C TYR A 512 -36.50 3.46 -19.84
N MET A 513 -35.68 2.48 -20.17
CA MET A 513 -36.08 1.23 -20.82
C MET A 513 -37.18 0.45 -20.05
N THR A 514 -37.11 0.45 -18.71
CA THR A 514 -38.00 -0.38 -17.87
C THR A 514 -39.24 0.35 -17.35
N ARG A 515 -39.40 1.63 -17.71
CA ARG A 515 -40.58 2.42 -17.35
C ARG A 515 -41.81 1.94 -18.12
N GLU A 516 -42.98 2.09 -17.55
CA GLU A 516 -44.29 1.80 -18.16
C GLU A 516 -44.98 3.13 -18.53
N ILE A 517 -45.48 3.24 -19.73
CA ILE A 517 -46.20 4.42 -20.19
C ILE A 517 -47.52 3.90 -20.83
N SER A 518 -48.66 4.47 -20.47
CA SER A 518 -49.95 4.15 -21.02
C SER A 518 -50.16 4.88 -22.35
N GLY A 519 -50.97 4.29 -23.24
CA GLY A 519 -51.26 4.87 -24.55
C GLY A 519 -50.23 4.59 -25.65
N CYS A 520 -49.22 3.74 -25.40
CA CYS A 520 -48.23 3.34 -26.37
C CYS A 520 -48.73 2.35 -27.41
N ARG A 521 -48.10 2.31 -28.62
CA ARG A 521 -48.43 1.33 -29.66
C ARG A 521 -48.28 -0.11 -29.17
N GLY A 522 -49.28 -0.94 -29.35
CA GLY A 522 -49.27 -2.36 -29.01
C GLY A 522 -49.58 -2.66 -27.56
N GLU A 523 -50.13 -1.71 -26.80
CA GLU A 523 -50.63 -1.90 -25.44
C GLU A 523 -51.61 -3.05 -25.31
N ASP A 524 -51.56 -3.78 -24.20
CA ASP A 524 -52.41 -4.94 -23.82
C ASP A 524 -52.41 -6.15 -24.80
N ARG A 525 -51.44 -6.22 -25.70
CA ARG A 525 -51.23 -7.40 -26.55
C ARG A 525 -50.67 -8.56 -25.77
N ILE A 526 -51.04 -9.79 -26.17
CA ILE A 526 -50.60 -11.04 -25.61
C ILE A 526 -49.63 -11.73 -26.53
N PHE A 527 -48.47 -12.14 -26.00
CA PHE A 527 -47.41 -12.82 -26.75
C PHE A 527 -47.14 -14.21 -26.17
N ALA A 528 -46.80 -15.16 -27.08
CA ALA A 528 -46.57 -16.54 -26.72
C ALA A 528 -45.17 -16.76 -26.09
N CYS A 529 -44.19 -15.97 -26.44
CA CYS A 529 -42.81 -16.07 -25.91
C CYS A 529 -42.06 -14.72 -25.97
N PRO A 530 -40.95 -14.55 -25.23
CA PRO A 530 -40.13 -13.35 -25.28
C PRO A 530 -39.57 -13.00 -26.66
N GLU A 531 -39.20 -14.01 -27.45
CA GLU A 531 -38.65 -13.86 -28.80
C GLU A 531 -39.65 -13.22 -29.75
N GLU A 532 -40.93 -13.51 -29.60
CA GLU A 532 -42.03 -12.89 -30.39
C GLU A 532 -42.16 -11.39 -30.03
N VAL A 533 -41.98 -11.02 -28.76
CA VAL A 533 -42.00 -9.61 -28.32
C VAL A 533 -40.84 -8.86 -28.98
N ARG A 534 -39.66 -9.46 -29.04
CA ARG A 534 -38.49 -8.85 -29.67
C ARG A 534 -38.73 -8.65 -31.17
N SER A 535 -39.24 -9.67 -31.88
CA SER A 535 -39.55 -9.57 -33.30
C SER A 535 -40.59 -8.50 -33.58
N ALA A 536 -41.60 -8.34 -32.69
CA ALA A 536 -42.63 -7.31 -32.80
C ALA A 536 -42.07 -5.91 -32.53
N TYR A 537 -41.13 -5.78 -31.60
CA TYR A 537 -40.40 -4.54 -31.35
C TYR A 537 -39.49 -4.17 -32.51
N ASP A 538 -38.69 -5.10 -33.03
CA ASP A 538 -37.81 -4.90 -34.20
C ASP A 538 -38.59 -4.57 -35.46
N ALA A 539 -39.86 -5.03 -35.57
CA ALA A 539 -40.77 -4.70 -36.64
C ALA A 539 -41.57 -3.38 -36.43
N ASP A 540 -41.27 -2.62 -35.40
CA ASP A 540 -41.90 -1.33 -35.05
C ASP A 540 -43.40 -1.43 -34.78
N VAL A 541 -43.88 -2.60 -34.35
CA VAL A 541 -45.29 -2.89 -33.99
C VAL A 541 -45.54 -2.60 -32.50
N LEU A 542 -44.49 -2.63 -31.69
CA LEU A 542 -44.50 -2.37 -30.25
C LEU A 542 -43.61 -1.20 -29.91
N ASP A 543 -44.06 -0.35 -29.00
CA ASP A 543 -43.21 0.65 -28.38
C ASP A 543 -42.48 0.06 -27.17
N LEU A 544 -41.35 0.67 -26.79
CA LEU A 544 -40.49 0.23 -25.68
C LEU A 544 -41.23 0.15 -24.34
N HIS A 545 -42.08 1.11 -24.07
CA HIS A 545 -42.81 1.31 -22.82
C HIS A 545 -44.19 0.65 -22.75
N SER A 546 -44.59 -0.02 -23.86
CA SER A 546 -45.94 -0.63 -23.96
C SER A 546 -46.13 -1.72 -22.92
N ARG A 547 -47.27 -1.68 -22.23
CA ARG A 547 -47.72 -2.74 -21.33
C ARG A 547 -48.22 -3.91 -22.16
N ILE A 548 -47.63 -5.08 -21.92
CA ILE A 548 -47.91 -6.32 -22.66
C ILE A 548 -48.08 -7.49 -21.70
N THR A 549 -48.70 -8.55 -22.18
CA THR A 549 -48.76 -9.82 -21.41
C THR A 549 -47.97 -10.89 -22.15
N VAL A 550 -47.00 -11.51 -21.50
CA VAL A 550 -46.13 -12.54 -22.11
C VAL A 550 -46.32 -13.86 -21.36
N ARG A 551 -46.36 -14.95 -22.08
CA ARG A 551 -46.37 -16.29 -21.52
C ARG A 551 -44.96 -16.71 -21.21
N MET A 552 -44.64 -16.86 -19.91
CA MET A 552 -43.37 -17.37 -19.40
C MET A 552 -43.64 -18.50 -18.42
N ASP A 553 -42.94 -19.62 -18.58
CA ASP A 553 -43.08 -20.83 -17.73
C ASP A 553 -44.55 -21.29 -17.58
N GLY A 554 -45.33 -21.20 -18.63
CA GLY A 554 -46.73 -21.57 -18.66
C GLY A 554 -47.70 -20.59 -18.00
N LYS A 555 -47.24 -19.45 -17.48
CA LYS A 555 -48.07 -18.40 -16.84
C LYS A 555 -48.08 -17.13 -17.71
N HIS A 556 -49.21 -16.45 -17.73
CA HIS A 556 -49.34 -15.13 -18.33
C HIS A 556 -48.91 -14.06 -17.35
N ILE A 557 -47.84 -13.33 -17.67
CA ILE A 557 -47.23 -12.32 -16.80
C ILE A 557 -47.39 -10.95 -17.45
N PRO A 558 -48.06 -9.99 -16.78
CA PRO A 558 -48.09 -8.61 -17.26
C PRO A 558 -46.72 -7.96 -17.09
N THR A 559 -46.24 -7.29 -18.15
CA THR A 559 -44.90 -6.69 -18.17
C THR A 559 -44.82 -5.58 -19.21
N THR A 560 -43.63 -5.03 -19.46
CA THR A 560 -43.39 -4.10 -20.54
C THR A 560 -42.37 -4.66 -21.56
N THR A 561 -42.42 -4.15 -22.80
CA THR A 561 -41.49 -4.55 -23.84
C THR A 561 -40.03 -4.39 -23.39
N GLY A 562 -39.69 -3.25 -22.77
CA GLY A 562 -38.32 -2.98 -22.29
C GLY A 562 -37.85 -3.94 -21.21
N ARG A 563 -38.73 -4.40 -20.30
CA ARG A 563 -38.37 -5.39 -19.26
C ARG A 563 -38.07 -6.77 -19.88
N ILE A 564 -38.73 -7.14 -20.95
CA ILE A 564 -38.45 -8.39 -21.70
C ILE A 564 -37.09 -8.27 -22.42
N LEU A 565 -36.79 -7.14 -23.06
CA LEU A 565 -35.49 -6.90 -23.68
C LEU A 565 -34.34 -6.92 -22.63
N LEU A 566 -34.57 -6.38 -21.45
CA LEU A 566 -33.61 -6.48 -20.33
C LEU A 566 -33.42 -7.93 -19.85
N TRP A 567 -34.50 -8.72 -19.85
CA TRP A 567 -34.43 -10.14 -19.50
C TRP A 567 -33.52 -10.94 -20.46
N GLU A 568 -33.52 -10.62 -21.72
CA GLU A 568 -32.68 -11.30 -22.71
C GLU A 568 -31.17 -11.06 -22.52
N ILE A 569 -30.80 -9.93 -21.91
CA ILE A 569 -29.42 -9.55 -21.66
C ILE A 569 -28.79 -10.41 -20.57
N ILE A 570 -29.60 -10.96 -19.65
CA ILE A 570 -29.12 -11.77 -18.55
C ILE A 570 -28.49 -13.05 -19.06
N PRO A 571 -27.27 -13.39 -18.62
CA PRO A 571 -26.64 -14.64 -18.99
C PRO A 571 -27.50 -15.84 -18.58
N LYS A 572 -27.93 -16.61 -19.56
CA LYS A 572 -28.71 -17.85 -19.35
C LYS A 572 -27.78 -19.05 -19.06
N ASP A 573 -26.47 -18.82 -18.86
CA ASP A 573 -25.49 -19.85 -18.61
C ASP A 573 -25.75 -20.49 -17.26
N THR A 574 -26.37 -21.66 -17.29
CA THR A 574 -26.63 -22.47 -16.14
C THR A 574 -25.33 -23.03 -15.60
N VAL A 575 -24.90 -22.57 -14.42
CA VAL A 575 -23.83 -23.26 -13.67
C VAL A 575 -24.42 -24.56 -13.16
N MET A 576 -23.97 -25.67 -13.70
CA MET A 576 -24.36 -26.99 -13.20
C MET A 576 -23.54 -27.33 -11.96
N LYS A 577 -24.21 -27.70 -10.88
CA LYS A 577 -23.58 -28.29 -9.69
C LYS A 577 -23.53 -29.79 -9.85
N PHE A 578 -22.37 -30.32 -9.64
CA PHE A 578 -22.09 -31.72 -9.86
C PHE A 578 -21.61 -32.40 -8.57
N ARG A 579 -22.11 -33.64 -8.28
CA ARG A 579 -21.72 -34.42 -7.12
C ARG A 579 -20.98 -35.66 -7.56
N TYR A 580 -19.84 -35.99 -6.98
CA TYR A 580 -19.19 -37.24 -7.20
C TYR A 580 -19.11 -38.08 -5.93
N ALA A 581 -19.35 -39.39 -6.06
CA ALA A 581 -19.17 -40.34 -4.98
C ALA A 581 -18.10 -41.36 -5.39
N ARG A 582 -17.13 -41.59 -4.50
CA ARG A 582 -16.15 -42.66 -4.67
C ARG A 582 -16.83 -43.95 -4.36
N VAL A 583 -16.83 -44.90 -5.30
CA VAL A 583 -17.43 -46.20 -5.13
C VAL A 583 -16.30 -47.28 -5.10
N ASN A 584 -16.16 -47.92 -3.97
CA ASN A 584 -15.07 -48.87 -3.73
C ASN A 584 -15.22 -50.23 -4.46
N SER A 585 -16.28 -50.47 -5.24
CA SER A 585 -16.43 -51.65 -6.08
C SER A 585 -17.28 -51.42 -7.33
N GLY A 586 -16.86 -51.94 -8.48
CA GLY A 586 -17.62 -51.86 -9.73
C GLY A 586 -19.04 -52.42 -9.65
N LYS A 587 -19.27 -53.48 -8.86
CA LYS A 587 -20.59 -54.09 -8.65
C LYS A 587 -21.58 -53.12 -7.96
N ARG A 588 -21.10 -52.26 -7.04
CA ARG A 588 -21.92 -51.25 -6.37
C ARG A 588 -22.24 -50.08 -7.27
N ALA A 589 -21.30 -49.73 -8.16
CA ALA A 589 -21.51 -48.72 -9.19
C ALA A 589 -22.56 -49.15 -10.21
N GLU A 590 -22.52 -50.42 -10.68
CA GLU A 590 -23.53 -51.00 -11.57
C GLU A 590 -24.92 -51.09 -10.93
N ALA A 591 -24.98 -51.40 -9.63
CA ALA A 591 -26.24 -51.44 -8.88
C ALA A 591 -26.87 -50.04 -8.75
N LEU A 592 -26.07 -48.99 -8.50
CA LEU A 592 -26.53 -47.62 -8.45
C LEU A 592 -26.95 -47.10 -9.84
N LEU A 593 -26.27 -47.51 -10.91
CA LEU A 593 -26.66 -47.21 -12.29
C LEU A 593 -27.99 -47.86 -12.66
N LYS A 594 -28.27 -49.10 -12.21
CA LYS A 594 -29.56 -49.77 -12.38
C LYS A 594 -30.69 -49.13 -11.56
N GLN A 595 -30.39 -48.62 -10.37
CA GLN A 595 -31.36 -47.90 -9.54
C GLN A 595 -31.76 -46.53 -10.12
N ALA A 596 -30.84 -45.85 -10.82
CA ALA A 596 -31.10 -44.54 -11.41
C ALA A 596 -32.11 -44.53 -12.56
N GLY A 597 -32.44 -45.69 -13.18
CA GLY A 597 -33.49 -45.84 -14.18
C GLY A 597 -33.21 -45.18 -15.54
N ARG A 598 -34.01 -45.58 -16.57
CA ARG A 598 -33.95 -44.92 -17.90
C ARG A 598 -34.59 -43.54 -17.84
N GLY A 599 -33.75 -42.50 -17.78
CA GLY A 599 -34.20 -41.10 -17.71
C GLY A 599 -33.43 -40.28 -16.66
N ALA A 600 -32.60 -40.90 -15.85
CA ALA A 600 -31.70 -40.18 -14.96
C ALA A 600 -30.57 -39.49 -15.76
N PRO A 601 -30.14 -38.33 -15.33
CA PRO A 601 -28.98 -37.66 -15.93
C PRO A 601 -27.76 -38.57 -15.86
N PHE A 602 -27.02 -38.59 -16.93
CA PHE A 602 -25.93 -39.56 -17.23
C PHE A 602 -24.96 -39.75 -16.08
N VAL A 603 -24.60 -41.04 -15.88
CA VAL A 603 -23.55 -41.51 -15.00
C VAL A 603 -22.46 -42.11 -15.87
N SER A 604 -21.24 -41.60 -15.77
CA SER A 604 -20.06 -42.20 -16.43
C SER A 604 -19.17 -42.87 -15.39
N LEU A 605 -18.73 -44.05 -15.63
CA LEU A 605 -17.75 -44.80 -14.86
C LEU A 605 -16.37 -44.58 -15.46
N ILE A 606 -15.46 -44.01 -14.69
CA ILE A 606 -14.05 -43.88 -15.03
C ILE A 606 -13.30 -44.84 -14.09
N SER A 607 -12.71 -45.94 -14.63
CA SER A 607 -11.83 -46.82 -13.89
C SER A 607 -10.37 -46.42 -14.12
N ASP A 608 -9.52 -46.58 -13.12
CA ASP A 608 -8.08 -46.29 -13.24
C ASP A 608 -7.39 -47.15 -14.32
N ASP A 609 -7.93 -48.31 -14.65
CA ASP A 609 -7.38 -49.22 -15.66
C ASP A 609 -7.55 -48.72 -17.11
N THR A 610 -8.49 -47.78 -17.37
CA THR A 610 -8.68 -47.24 -18.73
C THR A 610 -7.63 -46.18 -19.08
N ARG A 611 -6.74 -45.82 -18.17
CA ARG A 611 -5.65 -44.86 -18.40
C ARG A 611 -4.39 -45.44 -19.04
N GLU A 612 -4.13 -46.74 -18.83
CA GLU A 612 -2.92 -47.41 -19.37
C GLU A 612 -3.18 -48.02 -20.79
N GLU A 613 -4.42 -48.33 -21.17
CA GLU A 613 -4.75 -48.83 -22.50
C GLU A 613 -5.13 -47.75 -23.52
N ALA A 614 -5.38 -46.51 -23.11
CA ALA A 614 -5.76 -45.41 -24.00
C ALA A 614 -4.53 -44.66 -24.52
N GLY A 615 -3.65 -45.31 -25.23
CA GLY A 615 -2.69 -44.69 -26.16
C GLY A 615 -3.36 -44.06 -27.38
N THR A 616 -4.67 -43.84 -27.36
CA THR A 616 -5.45 -43.25 -28.45
C THR A 616 -6.36 -42.13 -27.90
N THR A 617 -6.25 -40.98 -28.54
CA THR A 617 -7.06 -39.75 -28.46
C THR A 617 -8.34 -39.83 -27.62
N PRO A 618 -8.54 -38.94 -26.63
CA PRO A 618 -9.77 -38.88 -25.85
C PRO A 618 -10.98 -38.65 -26.77
N ARG A 619 -12.00 -39.52 -26.64
CA ARG A 619 -13.28 -39.36 -27.34
C ARG A 619 -13.86 -37.98 -27.01
N ALA A 620 -14.15 -37.21 -28.05
CA ALA A 620 -14.92 -35.98 -27.94
C ALA A 620 -16.36 -36.34 -27.55
N TYR A 621 -16.80 -35.91 -26.39
CA TYR A 621 -18.20 -36.01 -25.96
C TYR A 621 -18.98 -34.82 -26.56
N ARG A 622 -20.25 -35.05 -26.95
CA ARG A 622 -21.14 -33.98 -27.36
C ARG A 622 -21.45 -33.07 -26.16
N SER A 623 -21.72 -31.78 -26.44
CA SER A 623 -21.99 -30.78 -25.40
C SER A 623 -23.12 -31.16 -24.45
N ASP A 624 -24.13 -31.87 -24.95
CA ASP A 624 -25.28 -32.37 -24.19
C ASP A 624 -24.93 -33.57 -23.28
N GLU A 625 -23.91 -34.35 -23.62
CA GLU A 625 -23.40 -35.46 -22.79
C GLU A 625 -22.56 -34.87 -21.64
N PHE A 626 -21.83 -33.81 -21.94
CA PHE A 626 -21.01 -33.09 -20.96
C PHE A 626 -21.83 -32.27 -19.98
N ALA A 627 -22.94 -31.68 -20.44
CA ALA A 627 -23.89 -30.95 -19.61
C ALA A 627 -24.62 -31.86 -18.59
N ARG A 628 -24.42 -33.16 -18.65
CA ARG A 628 -25.08 -34.14 -17.78
C ARG A 628 -24.19 -34.72 -16.70
N MET A 629 -22.97 -34.23 -16.53
CA MET A 629 -22.02 -34.78 -15.55
C MET A 629 -21.72 -33.74 -14.43
N PHE A 630 -21.86 -34.10 -13.22
CA PHE A 630 -20.96 -34.15 -12.06
C PHE A 630 -21.30 -33.37 -10.84
N ASP A 631 -21.33 -34.03 -9.72
CA ASP A 631 -21.09 -33.44 -8.41
C ASP A 631 -20.08 -34.26 -7.63
N LEU A 632 -19.19 -33.60 -6.94
CA LEU A 632 -18.11 -34.17 -6.19
C LEU A 632 -18.32 -33.88 -4.71
N GLY A 633 -18.80 -34.78 -3.94
CA GLY A 633 -18.97 -34.55 -2.53
C GLY A 633 -18.38 -35.66 -1.67
N ASP A 634 -17.32 -35.40 -0.97
CA ASP A 634 -17.36 -35.52 0.47
C ASP A 634 -17.90 -34.19 1.02
N GLU A 635 -18.57 -34.23 2.16
CA GLU A 635 -19.38 -33.15 2.68
C GLU A 635 -18.70 -31.74 2.73
N ASP A 636 -17.39 -31.67 2.50
CA ASP A 636 -16.57 -30.46 2.61
C ASP A 636 -15.94 -29.90 1.30
N THR A 637 -16.08 -30.56 0.14
CA THR A 637 -15.47 -30.08 -1.11
C THR A 637 -16.46 -29.99 -2.27
N ARG A 638 -17.03 -28.83 -2.49
CA ARG A 638 -17.87 -28.48 -3.64
C ARG A 638 -17.02 -27.79 -4.73
N ALA A 639 -16.80 -28.46 -5.85
CA ALA A 639 -16.25 -27.81 -7.05
C ALA A 639 -17.38 -27.35 -7.96
N VAL A 640 -17.37 -26.07 -8.35
CA VAL A 640 -18.33 -25.47 -9.29
C VAL A 640 -17.64 -25.24 -10.61
N PHE A 641 -18.17 -25.81 -11.70
CA PHE A 641 -17.67 -25.59 -13.05
C PHE A 641 -18.68 -24.76 -13.86
N SER A 642 -18.21 -23.75 -14.56
CA SER A 642 -19.01 -23.06 -15.60
C SER A 642 -18.57 -23.55 -16.97
N LEU A 643 -19.50 -24.01 -17.78
CA LEU A 643 -19.29 -24.47 -19.15
C LEU A 643 -19.90 -23.48 -20.14
N ASP A 644 -19.09 -22.98 -21.05
CA ASP A 644 -19.56 -22.23 -22.23
C ASP A 644 -20.04 -23.22 -23.31
N PRO A 645 -21.29 -23.16 -23.79
CA PRO A 645 -21.80 -24.11 -24.77
C PRO A 645 -21.04 -24.14 -26.11
N GLY A 646 -20.27 -23.08 -26.41
CA GLY A 646 -19.54 -22.93 -27.68
C GLY A 646 -18.06 -23.32 -27.67
N GLN A 647 -17.45 -23.60 -26.51
CA GLN A 647 -15.99 -23.79 -26.42
C GLN A 647 -15.51 -25.17 -25.95
N VAL A 648 -16.35 -26.17 -25.87
CA VAL A 648 -15.95 -27.51 -25.40
C VAL A 648 -15.25 -28.31 -26.50
N SER A 649 -14.01 -27.97 -26.79
CA SER A 649 -13.16 -28.80 -27.66
C SER A 649 -12.20 -29.74 -26.92
N ARG A 650 -12.02 -29.59 -25.60
CA ARG A 650 -11.20 -30.51 -24.77
C ARG A 650 -11.68 -30.56 -23.32
N PRO A 651 -12.00 -31.74 -22.76
CA PRO A 651 -12.30 -31.86 -21.34
C PRO A 651 -11.03 -31.65 -20.52
N VAL A 652 -11.00 -30.63 -19.66
CA VAL A 652 -9.97 -30.45 -18.65
C VAL A 652 -10.42 -31.20 -17.40
N PHE A 653 -9.91 -32.39 -17.19
CA PHE A 653 -10.13 -33.09 -15.93
C PHE A 653 -9.30 -32.44 -14.82
N PRO A 654 -9.89 -32.13 -13.66
CA PRO A 654 -9.11 -31.69 -12.51
C PRO A 654 -8.13 -32.80 -12.12
N ARG A 655 -6.85 -32.42 -11.94
CA ARG A 655 -5.85 -33.36 -11.37
C ARG A 655 -6.24 -33.66 -9.93
N ILE A 656 -6.84 -34.81 -9.70
CA ILE A 656 -7.10 -35.31 -8.34
C ILE A 656 -5.73 -35.67 -7.74
N ARG A 657 -5.27 -34.86 -6.75
CA ARG A 657 -4.07 -35.20 -5.98
C ARG A 657 -4.37 -36.46 -5.16
N ARG A 658 -3.61 -37.54 -5.40
CA ARG A 658 -3.61 -38.74 -4.55
C ARG A 658 -3.16 -38.33 -3.14
N THR A 659 -4.06 -38.29 -2.19
CA THR A 659 -3.75 -38.28 -0.76
C THR A 659 -4.11 -39.67 -0.23
N GLY A 660 -3.11 -40.56 -0.06
CA GLY A 660 -3.29 -41.84 0.58
C GLY A 660 -2.71 -43.03 -0.22
N ARG A 661 -1.96 -43.88 0.45
CA ARG A 661 -1.43 -45.15 -0.08
C ARG A 661 -2.60 -46.03 -0.44
N SER A 662 -2.82 -46.27 -1.74
CA SER A 662 -3.74 -47.30 -2.18
C SER A 662 -3.03 -48.69 -2.10
N THR A 663 -3.70 -49.68 -1.52
CA THR A 663 -3.30 -51.07 -1.58
C THR A 663 -3.43 -51.60 -3.01
N PRO A 664 -2.49 -52.40 -3.51
CA PRO A 664 -2.56 -52.96 -4.86
C PRO A 664 -3.79 -53.89 -4.95
N GLY A 665 -4.74 -53.57 -5.83
CA GLY A 665 -5.93 -54.41 -6.09
C GLY A 665 -7.29 -53.73 -5.94
N GLU A 666 -7.37 -52.51 -5.39
CA GLU A 666 -8.64 -51.75 -5.32
C GLU A 666 -8.84 -50.88 -6.56
N LYS A 667 -9.83 -51.24 -7.37
CA LYS A 667 -10.31 -50.44 -8.51
C LYS A 667 -11.13 -49.28 -7.98
N ASN A 668 -10.60 -48.06 -8.07
CA ASN A 668 -11.33 -46.83 -7.70
C ASN A 668 -12.26 -46.41 -8.85
N CYS A 669 -13.55 -46.63 -8.67
CA CYS A 669 -14.57 -46.12 -9.57
C CYS A 669 -15.18 -44.84 -9.02
N PHE A 670 -15.39 -43.82 -9.87
CA PHE A 670 -16.01 -42.55 -9.53
C PHE A 670 -17.36 -42.45 -10.25
N LEU A 671 -18.39 -42.17 -9.49
CA LEU A 671 -19.74 -41.95 -9.98
C LEU A 671 -20.02 -40.43 -9.96
N PHE A 672 -20.49 -39.90 -11.06
CA PHE A 672 -20.79 -38.48 -11.22
C PHE A 672 -22.25 -38.26 -11.55
N GLU A 673 -22.93 -37.40 -10.81
CA GLU A 673 -24.36 -37.08 -10.93
C GLU A 673 -24.59 -35.57 -11.00
N ALA A 674 -25.39 -35.11 -11.95
CA ALA A 674 -25.82 -33.72 -12.01
C ALA A 674 -26.90 -33.48 -10.96
N VAL A 675 -26.64 -32.63 -9.97
CA VAL A 675 -27.54 -32.48 -8.80
C VAL A 675 -28.59 -31.42 -9.00
N SER A 676 -28.30 -30.35 -9.73
CA SER A 676 -29.31 -29.32 -10.06
C SER A 676 -28.91 -28.41 -11.22
N LYS A 677 -29.90 -28.06 -12.02
CA LYS A 677 -29.86 -26.79 -12.80
C LYS A 677 -29.99 -25.65 -11.77
N GLN A 678 -29.04 -24.72 -11.75
CA GLN A 678 -29.25 -23.52 -10.92
C GLN A 678 -30.47 -22.76 -11.42
N PRO A 679 -31.27 -22.20 -10.54
CA PRO A 679 -32.44 -21.42 -10.95
C PRO A 679 -31.96 -20.26 -11.82
N GLU A 680 -32.61 -20.12 -12.97
CA GLU A 680 -32.54 -18.88 -13.75
C GLU A 680 -32.92 -17.72 -12.84
N VAL A 681 -32.39 -16.53 -13.12
CA VAL A 681 -32.79 -15.33 -12.36
C VAL A 681 -34.31 -15.21 -12.46
N PRO A 682 -35.06 -15.15 -11.36
CA PRO A 682 -36.51 -15.05 -11.43
C PRO A 682 -36.92 -13.77 -12.16
N PHE A 683 -37.79 -13.86 -13.15
CA PHE A 683 -38.28 -12.69 -13.90
C PHE A 683 -38.85 -11.59 -13.01
N GLY A 684 -39.46 -11.97 -11.87
CA GLY A 684 -40.01 -11.04 -10.89
C GLY A 684 -39.01 -10.03 -10.30
N ILE A 685 -37.71 -10.30 -10.37
CA ILE A 685 -36.66 -9.34 -9.97
C ILE A 685 -36.56 -8.17 -10.96
N ILE A 686 -36.86 -8.43 -12.22
CA ILE A 686 -36.71 -7.49 -13.34
C ILE A 686 -38.02 -6.82 -13.68
N ASN A 687 -39.14 -7.48 -13.40
CA ASN A 687 -40.49 -6.97 -13.73
C ASN A 687 -40.91 -5.79 -12.82
N ARG A 688 -40.06 -4.78 -12.79
CA ARG A 688 -40.26 -3.50 -12.07
C ARG A 688 -39.36 -2.42 -12.72
N PRO A 689 -39.67 -1.13 -12.51
CA PRO A 689 -38.74 -0.08 -12.88
C PRO A 689 -37.36 -0.32 -12.21
N MET A 690 -36.27 -0.32 -12.99
CA MET A 690 -34.95 -0.68 -12.50
C MET A 690 -34.18 0.56 -12.08
N ASP A 691 -34.30 0.94 -10.84
CA ASP A 691 -33.51 1.97 -10.18
C ASP A 691 -32.11 1.46 -9.78
N LYS A 692 -31.24 2.33 -9.28
CA LYS A 692 -29.87 2.00 -8.84
C LYS A 692 -29.85 0.88 -7.79
N LYS A 693 -30.84 0.84 -6.89
CA LYS A 693 -30.95 -0.19 -5.84
C LYS A 693 -31.32 -1.53 -6.44
N SER A 694 -32.31 -1.55 -7.32
CA SER A 694 -32.76 -2.76 -8.01
C SER A 694 -31.66 -3.38 -8.88
N LEU A 695 -30.88 -2.54 -9.57
CA LEU A 695 -29.71 -2.98 -10.33
C LEU A 695 -28.61 -3.57 -9.44
N ARG A 696 -28.36 -2.99 -8.29
CA ARG A 696 -27.42 -3.56 -7.31
C ARG A 696 -27.89 -4.93 -6.83
N ASP A 697 -29.16 -5.04 -6.48
CA ASP A 697 -29.75 -6.29 -6.01
C ASP A 697 -29.70 -7.37 -7.10
N LEU A 698 -29.92 -7.00 -8.37
CA LEU A 698 -29.78 -7.88 -9.53
C LEU A 698 -28.34 -8.39 -9.68
N VAL A 699 -27.35 -7.49 -9.62
CA VAL A 699 -25.93 -7.85 -9.72
C VAL A 699 -25.51 -8.75 -8.56
N ASP A 700 -25.94 -8.47 -7.33
CA ASP A 700 -25.68 -9.30 -6.15
C ASP A 700 -26.30 -10.70 -6.29
N TYR A 701 -27.56 -10.75 -6.77
CA TYR A 701 -28.25 -12.01 -7.00
C TYR A 701 -27.52 -12.88 -8.03
N VAL A 702 -27.13 -12.30 -9.16
CA VAL A 702 -26.39 -13.02 -10.21
C VAL A 702 -25.02 -13.46 -9.73
N TYR A 703 -24.32 -12.62 -8.95
CA TYR A 703 -23.03 -13.00 -8.38
C TYR A 703 -23.13 -14.23 -7.47
N ARG A 704 -24.14 -14.25 -6.58
CA ARG A 704 -24.32 -15.35 -5.61
C ARG A 704 -24.81 -16.65 -6.26
N ASN A 705 -25.64 -16.55 -7.28
CA ASN A 705 -26.29 -17.71 -7.88
C ASN A 705 -25.59 -18.22 -9.15
N SER A 706 -25.09 -17.31 -10.01
CA SER A 706 -24.49 -17.65 -11.29
C SER A 706 -22.97 -17.48 -11.36
N GLY A 707 -22.38 -16.88 -10.30
CA GLY A 707 -20.94 -16.75 -10.14
C GLY A 707 -20.30 -15.53 -10.80
N PRO A 708 -18.96 -15.33 -10.62
CA PRO A 708 -18.27 -14.10 -11.03
C PRO A 708 -18.28 -13.88 -12.56
N LYS A 709 -18.10 -14.93 -13.37
CA LYS A 709 -18.05 -14.82 -14.83
C LYS A 709 -19.36 -14.27 -15.40
N ALA A 710 -20.50 -14.84 -14.98
CA ALA A 710 -21.82 -14.39 -15.40
C ALA A 710 -22.07 -12.93 -14.97
N THR A 711 -21.61 -12.54 -13.78
CA THR A 711 -21.72 -11.16 -13.28
C THR A 711 -20.94 -10.17 -14.13
N VAL A 712 -19.72 -10.50 -14.54
CA VAL A 712 -18.91 -9.65 -15.41
C VAL A 712 -19.59 -9.46 -16.76
N ILE A 713 -20.08 -10.55 -17.39
CA ILE A 713 -20.80 -10.50 -18.66
C ILE A 713 -22.08 -9.66 -18.53
N LEU A 714 -22.83 -9.86 -17.45
CA LEU A 714 -24.03 -9.05 -17.17
C LEU A 714 -23.68 -7.57 -17.04
N SER A 715 -22.64 -7.24 -16.26
CA SER A 715 -22.23 -5.85 -16.05
C SER A 715 -21.83 -5.15 -17.34
N ASP A 716 -21.08 -5.82 -18.22
CA ASP A 716 -20.72 -5.28 -19.55
C ASP A 716 -21.97 -5.08 -20.42
N ARG A 717 -22.90 -6.05 -20.47
CA ARG A 717 -24.14 -5.94 -21.22
C ARG A 717 -25.06 -4.83 -20.68
N LEU A 718 -25.18 -4.71 -19.35
CA LEU A 718 -25.94 -3.62 -18.72
C LEU A 718 -25.34 -2.25 -19.06
N LYS A 719 -24.02 -2.13 -19.10
CA LYS A 719 -23.33 -0.90 -19.50
C LYS A 719 -23.70 -0.54 -20.96
N ASP A 720 -23.53 -1.49 -21.88
CA ASP A 720 -23.76 -1.26 -23.30
C ASP A 720 -25.23 -0.90 -23.57
N THR A 721 -26.16 -1.63 -22.96
CA THR A 721 -27.61 -1.37 -23.08
C THR A 721 -27.99 -0.03 -22.43
N GLY A 722 -27.47 0.26 -21.23
CA GLY A 722 -27.75 1.51 -20.52
C GLY A 722 -27.34 2.74 -21.35
N TYR A 723 -26.14 2.72 -21.92
CA TYR A 723 -25.70 3.80 -22.81
C TYR A 723 -26.53 3.90 -24.09
N ALA A 724 -26.87 2.76 -24.70
CA ALA A 724 -27.71 2.75 -25.91
C ALA A 724 -29.07 3.40 -25.65
N PHE A 725 -29.77 2.98 -24.60
CA PHE A 725 -31.09 3.53 -24.27
C PHE A 725 -31.06 4.92 -23.65
N SER A 726 -29.98 5.31 -22.97
CA SER A 726 -29.79 6.70 -22.55
C SER A 726 -29.63 7.64 -23.75
N THR A 727 -28.90 7.19 -24.80
CA THR A 727 -28.72 7.93 -26.04
C THR A 727 -30.02 8.03 -26.81
N THR A 728 -30.77 6.90 -26.94
CA THR A 728 -32.05 6.86 -27.65
C THR A 728 -33.11 7.69 -26.92
N GLY A 729 -33.13 7.63 -25.58
CA GLY A 729 -34.07 8.40 -24.77
C GLY A 729 -33.86 9.91 -24.84
N GLY A 730 -32.62 10.36 -25.15
CA GLY A 730 -32.31 11.77 -25.33
C GLY A 730 -32.63 12.65 -24.13
N LEU A 731 -32.55 12.08 -22.91
CA LEU A 731 -32.94 12.72 -21.68
C LEU A 731 -32.06 13.92 -21.36
N SER A 732 -32.68 15.07 -21.09
CA SER A 732 -31.97 16.30 -20.74
C SER A 732 -32.67 17.01 -19.58
N ILE A 733 -31.90 17.66 -18.71
CA ILE A 733 -32.43 18.41 -17.56
C ILE A 733 -32.06 19.89 -17.76
N SER A 734 -33.06 20.77 -17.71
CA SER A 734 -32.87 22.22 -17.75
C SER A 734 -32.87 22.80 -16.34
N ILE A 735 -32.34 24.02 -16.19
CA ILE A 735 -32.42 24.75 -14.93
C ILE A 735 -33.87 25.03 -14.55
N ASP A 736 -34.73 25.31 -15.53
CA ASP A 736 -36.16 25.58 -15.32
C ASP A 736 -36.96 24.37 -14.83
N ALA A 737 -36.43 23.14 -15.04
CA ALA A 737 -37.01 21.93 -14.47
C ALA A 737 -36.87 21.84 -12.93
N MET A 738 -35.96 22.63 -12.34
CA MET A 738 -35.75 22.70 -10.91
C MET A 738 -36.75 23.68 -10.27
N ILE A 739 -37.90 23.19 -9.86
CA ILE A 739 -38.94 24.00 -9.27
C ILE A 739 -38.61 24.35 -7.81
N VAL A 740 -38.63 25.63 -7.48
CA VAL A 740 -38.45 26.09 -6.10
C VAL A 740 -39.77 25.92 -5.35
N PRO A 741 -39.89 25.01 -4.38
CA PRO A 741 -41.15 24.80 -3.69
C PRO A 741 -41.58 26.04 -2.89
N PRO A 742 -42.89 26.40 -2.91
CA PRO A 742 -43.36 27.56 -2.16
C PRO A 742 -43.20 27.41 -0.64
N ALA A 743 -43.20 26.16 -0.15
CA ALA A 743 -42.98 25.81 1.25
C ALA A 743 -41.57 26.14 1.78
N LYS A 744 -40.58 26.31 0.88
CA LYS A 744 -39.19 26.62 1.25
C LYS A 744 -39.09 27.83 2.21
N LYS A 745 -39.85 28.89 1.97
CA LYS A 745 -39.80 30.11 2.81
C LYS A 745 -40.27 29.83 4.23
N GLU A 746 -41.28 28.99 4.37
CA GLU A 746 -41.86 28.62 5.69
C GLU A 746 -40.91 27.68 6.45
N ILE A 747 -40.33 26.66 5.77
CA ILE A 747 -39.34 25.75 6.35
C ILE A 747 -38.12 26.50 6.86
N LEU A 748 -37.57 27.43 6.07
CA LEU A 748 -36.44 28.25 6.47
C LEU A 748 -36.77 29.12 7.66
N LYS A 749 -37.92 29.80 7.67
CA LYS A 749 -38.33 30.66 8.79
C LYS A 749 -38.49 29.86 10.08
N ASN A 750 -39.03 28.64 9.98
CA ASN A 750 -39.17 27.76 11.13
C ASN A 750 -37.80 27.29 11.66
N ALA A 751 -36.87 27.01 10.77
CA ALA A 751 -35.50 26.65 11.15
C ALA A 751 -34.76 27.81 11.82
N GLU A 752 -34.89 29.05 11.28
CA GLU A 752 -34.32 30.28 11.86
C GLU A 752 -34.89 30.56 13.26
N ASN A 753 -36.20 30.41 13.45
CA ASN A 753 -36.85 30.60 14.76
C ASN A 753 -36.28 29.60 15.80
N ARG A 754 -36.07 28.32 15.40
CA ARG A 754 -35.49 27.28 16.28
C ARG A 754 -34.02 27.61 16.59
N VAL A 755 -33.24 28.06 15.60
CA VAL A 755 -31.83 28.46 15.80
C VAL A 755 -31.73 29.65 16.75
N THR A 756 -32.68 30.62 16.64
CA THR A 756 -32.72 31.77 17.53
C THR A 756 -33.05 31.34 18.97
N GLU A 757 -33.97 30.41 19.15
CA GLU A 757 -34.32 29.85 20.47
C GLU A 757 -33.11 29.12 21.09
N ILE A 758 -32.40 28.29 20.33
CA ILE A 758 -31.15 27.64 20.79
C ILE A 758 -30.08 28.64 21.15
N SER A 759 -29.99 29.74 20.38
CA SER A 759 -29.03 30.80 20.67
C SER A 759 -29.37 31.54 21.95
N ARG A 760 -30.69 31.72 22.25
CA ARG A 760 -31.19 32.29 23.50
C ARG A 760 -30.83 31.40 24.69
N GLN A 761 -31.10 30.08 24.59
CA GLN A 761 -30.75 29.10 25.61
C GLN A 761 -29.26 29.08 25.94
N TYR A 762 -28.40 29.29 24.92
CA TYR A 762 -26.97 29.43 25.13
C TYR A 762 -26.62 30.70 25.88
N THR A 763 -27.27 31.85 25.53
CA THR A 763 -27.01 33.16 26.18
C THR A 763 -27.49 33.12 27.64
N GLU A 764 -28.55 32.42 27.94
CA GLU A 764 -29.08 32.17 29.28
C GLU A 764 -28.25 31.15 30.08
N GLY A 765 -27.24 30.53 29.48
CA GLY A 765 -26.35 29.56 30.15
C GLY A 765 -26.93 28.16 30.33
N LEU A 766 -28.06 27.83 29.70
CA LEU A 766 -28.72 26.55 29.80
C LEU A 766 -28.03 25.41 29.03
N ILE A 767 -27.27 25.76 27.99
CA ILE A 767 -26.57 24.80 27.12
C ILE A 767 -25.12 25.23 26.90
N THR A 768 -24.26 24.24 26.64
CA THR A 768 -22.85 24.46 26.33
C THR A 768 -22.66 24.90 24.87
N GLN A 769 -21.50 25.44 24.53
CA GLN A 769 -21.15 25.83 23.16
C GLN A 769 -21.17 24.63 22.20
N GLY A 770 -20.71 23.46 22.65
CA GLY A 770 -20.73 22.23 21.86
C GLY A 770 -22.14 21.74 21.57
N GLU A 771 -23.02 21.76 22.56
CA GLU A 771 -24.44 21.42 22.40
C GLU A 771 -25.19 22.38 21.47
N LYS A 772 -24.92 23.69 21.60
CA LYS A 772 -25.45 24.69 20.67
C LYS A 772 -25.03 24.36 19.23
N TYR A 773 -23.75 24.10 19.00
CA TYR A 773 -23.21 23.80 17.67
C TYR A 773 -23.91 22.56 17.07
N ASN A 774 -23.96 21.45 17.82
CA ASN A 774 -24.58 20.22 17.34
C ASN A 774 -26.09 20.42 17.04
N LYS A 775 -26.83 21.04 17.93
CA LYS A 775 -28.27 21.30 17.72
C LYS A 775 -28.54 22.22 16.51
N VAL A 776 -27.69 23.23 16.28
CA VAL A 776 -27.83 24.11 15.11
C VAL A 776 -27.53 23.36 13.81
N VAL A 777 -26.50 22.52 13.80
CA VAL A 777 -26.19 21.66 12.65
C VAL A 777 -27.33 20.71 12.33
N ASP A 778 -27.88 20.05 13.35
CA ASP A 778 -29.03 19.13 13.19
C ASP A 778 -30.28 19.85 12.64
N ILE A 779 -30.56 21.08 13.10
CA ILE A 779 -31.70 21.86 12.59
C ILE A 779 -31.51 22.18 11.10
N TRP A 780 -30.32 22.63 10.71
CA TRP A 780 -30.08 22.96 9.31
C TRP A 780 -29.99 21.73 8.41
N ALA A 781 -29.42 20.60 8.89
CA ALA A 781 -29.43 19.34 8.16
C ALA A 781 -30.86 18.88 7.88
N LYS A 782 -31.72 18.89 8.92
CA LYS A 782 -33.16 18.54 8.77
C LYS A 782 -33.89 19.50 7.82
N ALA A 783 -33.66 20.81 7.94
CA ALA A 783 -34.28 21.79 7.03
C ALA A 783 -33.82 21.59 5.55
N THR A 784 -32.58 21.16 5.33
CA THR A 784 -32.10 20.83 3.99
C THR A 784 -32.83 19.61 3.43
N ASP A 785 -32.97 18.55 4.23
CA ASP A 785 -33.70 17.34 3.83
C ASP A 785 -35.19 17.63 3.58
N ASP A 786 -35.82 18.43 4.45
CA ASP A 786 -37.25 18.81 4.30
C ASP A 786 -37.43 19.62 2.99
N VAL A 787 -36.57 20.58 2.68
CA VAL A 787 -36.66 21.36 1.43
C VAL A 787 -36.41 20.48 0.21
N ALA A 788 -35.46 19.53 0.29
CA ALA A 788 -35.17 18.60 -0.80
C ALA A 788 -36.36 17.69 -1.11
N ASN A 789 -37.02 17.17 -0.06
CA ASN A 789 -38.24 16.34 -0.21
C ASN A 789 -39.39 17.14 -0.82
N GLU A 790 -39.65 18.34 -0.33
CA GLU A 790 -40.71 19.23 -0.89
C GLU A 790 -40.41 19.62 -2.34
N MET A 791 -39.15 19.81 -2.69
CA MET A 791 -38.79 20.05 -4.10
C MET A 791 -39.07 18.86 -4.99
N MET A 792 -38.74 17.64 -4.54
CA MET A 792 -38.99 16.41 -5.28
C MET A 792 -40.51 16.17 -5.43
N ASP A 793 -41.28 16.40 -4.37
CA ASP A 793 -42.75 16.28 -4.40
C ASP A 793 -43.38 17.32 -5.32
N ALA A 794 -42.92 18.56 -5.33
CA ALA A 794 -43.38 19.60 -6.23
C ALA A 794 -43.05 19.29 -7.72
N MET A 795 -41.87 18.74 -7.99
CA MET A 795 -41.49 18.29 -9.33
C MET A 795 -42.40 17.14 -9.79
N SER A 796 -42.60 16.14 -8.94
CA SER A 796 -43.49 15.01 -9.23
C SER A 796 -44.95 15.42 -9.46
N ALA A 797 -45.45 16.40 -8.72
CA ALA A 797 -46.82 16.94 -8.91
C ALA A 797 -46.94 17.71 -10.23
N ALA A 798 -45.92 18.49 -10.60
CA ALA A 798 -45.90 19.22 -11.88
C ALA A 798 -45.89 18.26 -13.09
N ASP A 799 -45.19 17.12 -12.98
CA ASP A 799 -45.18 16.09 -14.03
C ASP A 799 -46.57 15.43 -14.18
N LEU A 800 -47.27 15.15 -13.08
CA LEU A 800 -48.62 14.60 -13.09
C LEU A 800 -49.65 15.57 -13.72
N ASP A 801 -49.53 16.86 -13.45
CA ASP A 801 -50.41 17.90 -14.01
C ASP A 801 -50.13 18.11 -15.51
N ALA A 802 -48.89 17.95 -15.95
CA ALA A 802 -48.48 18.00 -17.36
C ALA A 802 -49.02 16.79 -18.14
N ASP A 803 -48.95 15.57 -17.57
CA ASP A 803 -49.52 14.34 -18.18
C ASP A 803 -51.06 14.43 -18.31
N ALA A 804 -51.73 15.18 -17.46
CA ALA A 804 -53.20 15.39 -17.54
C ALA A 804 -53.58 16.39 -18.65
N GLN A 805 -52.71 17.27 -19.09
CA GLN A 805 -53.01 18.35 -20.01
C GLN A 805 -52.58 18.09 -21.46
N SER A 806 -51.62 17.19 -21.73
CA SER A 806 -51.12 16.89 -23.07
C SER A 806 -50.42 15.53 -23.15
N PRO A 807 -51.04 14.51 -23.76
CA PRO A 807 -50.39 13.20 -23.97
C PRO A 807 -49.12 13.26 -24.81
N GLU A 808 -48.94 14.27 -25.65
CA GLU A 808 -47.75 14.49 -26.45
C GLU A 808 -46.57 15.06 -25.60
N TYR A 809 -46.87 15.77 -24.56
CA TYR A 809 -45.84 16.32 -23.65
C TYR A 809 -45.26 15.25 -22.69
N ALA A 810 -46.08 14.27 -22.35
CA ALA A 810 -45.63 13.12 -21.55
C ALA A 810 -44.59 12.27 -22.31
N SER A 811 -44.66 12.17 -23.63
CA SER A 811 -43.65 11.47 -24.43
C SER A 811 -42.33 12.24 -24.60
N ALA A 812 -42.33 13.56 -24.42
CA ALA A 812 -41.16 14.41 -24.56
C ALA A 812 -40.39 14.63 -23.22
N HIS A 813 -41.04 14.39 -22.08
CA HIS A 813 -40.47 14.59 -20.73
C HIS A 813 -40.37 13.29 -19.91
N ALA A 814 -40.62 12.13 -20.54
CA ALA A 814 -40.42 10.82 -19.93
C ALA A 814 -38.88 10.46 -19.88
#